data_3d9b2d5b79f7d1b0cd070ab539cdc1f6
#
_entry.id   3d9b2d5b79f7d1b0cd070ab539cdc1f6
#
_cell.length_a   1.000
_cell.length_b   1.000
_cell.length_c   1.000
_cell.angle_alpha   90.00
_cell.angle_beta   90.00
_cell.angle_gamma   90.00
#
_symmetry.space_group_name_H-M   'P 1'
#
loop_
_entity.id
_entity.type
_entity.pdbx_description
1 polymer ?
#
loop_
_entity_poly.entity_id
_entity_poly.type
_entity_poly.pdbx_seq_one_letter_code
_entity_poly.pdbx_strand_id
1 'polypeptide(L)'
;MRSATGGHATRSHHSKWRKWPPEVREVISRVSGSHLPHLGRSSPPNREELSPTDREEIDRQKYRKGTRRAEKTVTNERRTRMIPYLCSCSILLYIIKMNLPTHIKLSMLPTLVLSATATKAAEQTTQARPNILYIMCDDHSMQTISAYGSPISRLAPTPHLDRLARRGMLFNSCFVENSLSTPSRACLMTGLYSHQNGQRQLGEGIDTTRVFFSELLQKAGYTTAVVGKWHMHCRPKGFDFYHILRGQGHYYNPVFCTTGQYGHYKEETGYATTLTTDHAIRFLEHRDKSKPFCLLVHHKAPHRNWMPEEKYMNLYADVEFPLPDTFWDDYATRGSAARTQKMRVDDDLRMIQDLKVPETLDATDAESLDSYYALMGEVNRFTPQQRLAFDRYYMPRNKRLLEAKLTGRELVKWKYQNYIRDYVAVIHSVDESVGRLLDYLEQHDLDKNTIVIYTSDQGFYMGEHGWFDKRFMYEESMHTPLIISFPGHIKEGSVCHQLVQNIDFAPTFLSLAGVKQPKEMPGRTIEPLFAGTTVKNWRKDLYYHYYDYPTYHLVRKHDGVRTERYKLIHFYGKGGDRAVQENKFQRMPGTSEYGTYQALKAIHYFRDDADVDYYELYDLQTDPNELHNIYGQKGTEAITRQLMKRLRQYRRELRVDE
;
A
#
# COMPACT_ATOMS: atom_id res chain seq x y z
N MET A 1 -9.84 59.27 -28.42
CA MET A 1 -10.76 58.56 -29.35
C MET A 1 -10.12 57.27 -29.81
N ARG A 2 -10.83 56.15 -29.61
CA ARG A 2 -10.62 54.76 -30.17
C ARG A 2 -9.34 54.03 -29.72
N SER A 3 -9.43 53.13 -28.75
CA SER A 3 -9.85 51.71 -28.77
C SER A 3 -8.98 50.82 -29.66
N ALA A 4 -8.20 49.98 -29.04
CA ALA A 4 -7.82 48.64 -29.59
C ALA A 4 -7.60 47.65 -28.45
N THR A 5 -8.51 46.74 -28.39
CA THR A 5 -8.54 45.53 -27.55
C THR A 5 -7.78 44.40 -28.24
N GLY A 6 -7.17 43.53 -27.47
CA GLY A 6 -7.12 42.09 -27.78
C GLY A 6 -5.76 41.55 -28.20
N GLY A 7 -5.29 40.56 -27.46
CA GLY A 7 -4.36 39.58 -28.01
C GLY A 7 -3.09 39.28 -27.19
N HIS A 8 -3.23 38.71 -26.01
CA HIS A 8 -2.08 38.05 -25.36
C HIS A 8 -2.52 36.76 -24.69
N ALA A 9 -2.46 35.65 -25.44
CA ALA A 9 -2.53 34.30 -24.84
C ALA A 9 -2.14 33.17 -25.82
N THR A 10 -1.07 33.28 -26.61
CA THR A 10 -0.59 32.15 -27.43
C THR A 10 0.92 32.08 -27.64
N ARG A 11 1.73 32.80 -26.84
CA ARG A 11 3.20 32.83 -27.09
C ARG A 11 4.04 31.97 -26.11
N SER A 12 3.50 31.29 -25.12
CA SER A 12 4.33 30.60 -24.12
C SER A 12 4.69 29.12 -24.45
N HIS A 13 3.99 28.46 -25.36
CA HIS A 13 4.27 27.06 -25.69
C HIS A 13 5.35 26.82 -26.75
N HIS A 14 5.54 27.74 -27.69
CA HIS A 14 6.52 27.59 -28.78
C HIS A 14 7.98 27.84 -28.38
N SER A 15 8.24 28.52 -27.25
CA SER A 15 9.62 28.82 -26.84
C SER A 15 10.35 27.63 -26.17
N LYS A 16 9.61 26.67 -25.64
CA LYS A 16 10.20 25.50 -24.99
C LYS A 16 10.72 24.46 -26.00
N TRP A 17 10.11 24.36 -27.18
CA TRP A 17 10.48 23.42 -28.24
C TRP A 17 11.86 23.64 -28.84
N ARG A 18 12.38 24.86 -28.81
CA ARG A 18 13.70 25.20 -29.40
C ARG A 18 14.91 24.67 -28.62
N LYS A 19 14.72 24.12 -27.43
CA LYS A 19 15.79 23.60 -26.59
C LYS A 19 16.04 22.07 -26.72
N TRP A 20 15.29 21.42 -27.58
CA TRP A 20 15.42 19.98 -27.80
C TRP A 20 16.43 19.64 -28.90
N PRO A 21 17.11 18.47 -28.85
CA PRO A 21 17.99 18.00 -29.92
C PRO A 21 17.28 18.00 -31.26
N PRO A 22 17.96 18.35 -32.37
CA PRO A 22 17.33 18.45 -33.72
C PRO A 22 16.59 17.18 -34.13
N GLU A 23 17.16 16.00 -33.83
CA GLU A 23 16.64 14.68 -34.17
C GLU A 23 15.26 14.44 -33.51
N VAL A 24 15.10 14.84 -32.25
CA VAL A 24 13.84 14.69 -31.51
C VAL A 24 12.77 15.65 -32.04
N ARG A 25 13.18 16.85 -32.48
CA ARG A 25 12.28 17.81 -33.08
C ARG A 25 11.73 17.35 -34.44
N GLU A 26 12.57 16.68 -35.24
CA GLU A 26 12.19 16.15 -36.54
C GLU A 26 11.22 14.97 -36.42
N VAL A 27 11.43 14.07 -35.50
CA VAL A 27 10.55 12.94 -35.22
C VAL A 27 9.17 13.42 -34.75
N ILE A 28 9.13 14.39 -33.84
CA ILE A 28 7.85 14.94 -33.34
C ILE A 28 7.11 15.71 -34.42
N SER A 29 7.82 16.43 -35.33
CA SER A 29 7.17 17.12 -36.43
C SER A 29 6.55 16.19 -37.47
N ARG A 30 7.13 15.00 -37.69
CA ARG A 30 6.57 13.97 -38.57
C ARG A 30 5.34 13.28 -37.98
N VAL A 31 5.29 13.11 -36.64
CA VAL A 31 4.15 12.48 -35.91
C VAL A 31 2.99 13.49 -35.72
N SER A 32 3.29 14.79 -35.55
CA SER A 32 2.26 15.82 -35.36
C SER A 32 1.52 16.24 -36.65
N GLY A 33 1.95 15.76 -37.80
CA GLY A 33 1.28 15.95 -39.10
C GLY A 33 0.02 15.12 -39.31
N SER A 34 -0.26 14.14 -38.46
CA SER A 34 -1.47 13.31 -38.50
C SER A 34 -2.30 13.51 -37.23
N HIS A 35 -3.31 14.38 -37.32
CA HIS A 35 -4.44 14.57 -36.41
C HIS A 35 -4.22 14.19 -34.92
N LEU A 36 -3.73 15.14 -34.12
CA LEU A 36 -3.89 15.12 -32.66
C LEU A 36 -5.32 15.63 -32.33
N PRO A 37 -6.14 14.87 -31.60
CA PRO A 37 -7.34 15.43 -30.98
C PRO A 37 -6.91 16.45 -29.93
N HIS A 38 -7.54 17.62 -29.95
CA HIS A 38 -7.38 18.66 -28.94
C HIS A 38 -7.60 18.06 -27.52
N LEU A 39 -6.56 18.03 -26.70
CA LEU A 39 -6.71 17.91 -25.26
C LEU A 39 -7.34 19.21 -24.75
N GLY A 40 -8.67 19.30 -24.88
CA GLY A 40 -9.50 20.32 -24.31
C GLY A 40 -9.49 20.22 -22.78
N ARG A 41 -9.59 21.38 -22.14
CA ARG A 41 -9.83 21.57 -20.71
C ARG A 41 -10.91 20.59 -20.25
N SER A 42 -10.61 19.76 -19.24
CA SER A 42 -11.60 18.90 -18.61
C SER A 42 -12.70 19.75 -17.98
N SER A 43 -13.86 19.74 -18.59
CA SER A 43 -15.11 20.18 -17.99
C SER A 43 -15.43 19.26 -16.79
N PRO A 44 -16.15 19.73 -15.75
CA PRO A 44 -16.58 18.87 -14.68
C PRO A 44 -17.42 17.70 -15.23
N PRO A 45 -17.37 16.52 -14.61
CA PRO A 45 -18.07 15.34 -15.12
C PRO A 45 -19.57 15.61 -15.24
N ASN A 46 -20.16 15.16 -16.34
CA ASN A 46 -21.59 15.22 -16.57
C ASN A 46 -22.33 14.40 -15.51
N ARG A 47 -23.54 14.84 -15.16
CA ARG A 47 -24.42 14.20 -14.17
C ARG A 47 -24.71 12.72 -14.45
N GLU A 48 -24.44 12.25 -15.64
CA GLU A 48 -24.65 10.85 -16.08
C GLU A 48 -23.52 9.89 -15.72
N GLU A 49 -22.34 10.39 -15.33
CA GLU A 49 -21.18 9.57 -14.97
C GLU A 49 -21.11 9.22 -13.47
N LEU A 50 -22.08 9.66 -12.66
CA LEU A 50 -22.15 9.39 -11.23
C LEU A 50 -23.04 8.17 -10.96
N SER A 51 -22.61 7.34 -10.01
CA SER A 51 -23.41 6.20 -9.56
C SER A 51 -24.74 6.64 -8.91
N PRO A 52 -25.75 5.78 -8.85
CA PRO A 52 -27.05 6.12 -8.23
C PRO A 52 -26.91 6.60 -6.78
N THR A 53 -25.94 6.09 -6.03
CA THR A 53 -25.64 6.47 -4.64
C THR A 53 -25.06 7.89 -4.53
N ASP A 54 -24.21 8.28 -5.47
CA ASP A 54 -23.61 9.63 -5.48
C ASP A 54 -24.65 10.71 -5.80
N ARG A 55 -25.65 10.38 -6.63
CA ARG A 55 -26.80 11.26 -6.95
C ARG A 55 -27.68 11.56 -5.73
N GLU A 56 -27.97 10.53 -4.93
CA GLU A 56 -28.78 10.71 -3.70
C GLU A 56 -28.07 11.57 -2.64
N GLU A 57 -26.76 11.49 -2.53
CA GLU A 57 -26.00 12.25 -1.53
C GLU A 57 -25.87 13.72 -1.90
N ILE A 58 -25.76 14.05 -3.18
CA ILE A 58 -25.78 15.44 -3.66
C ILE A 58 -27.13 16.08 -3.40
N ASP A 59 -28.23 15.37 -3.57
CA ASP A 59 -29.57 15.88 -3.31
C ASP A 59 -29.87 16.00 -1.79
N ARG A 60 -29.36 15.09 -0.97
CA ARG A 60 -29.42 15.22 0.51
C ARG A 60 -28.61 16.42 1.04
N GLN A 61 -27.49 16.77 0.43
CA GLN A 61 -26.72 17.97 0.83
C GLN A 61 -27.41 19.27 0.44
N LYS A 62 -28.17 19.30 -0.65
CA LYS A 62 -29.02 20.46 -1.00
C LYS A 62 -30.17 20.65 -0.02
N TYR A 63 -30.77 19.57 0.46
CA TYR A 63 -31.85 19.59 1.45
C TYR A 63 -31.38 20.09 2.83
N ARG A 64 -30.18 19.70 3.28
CA ARG A 64 -29.59 20.16 4.54
C ARG A 64 -29.17 21.64 4.53
N LYS A 65 -28.90 22.24 3.38
CA LYS A 65 -28.62 23.70 3.27
C LYS A 65 -29.89 24.55 3.35
N GLY A 66 -31.05 23.99 3.00
CA GLY A 66 -32.34 24.69 3.09
C GLY A 66 -32.91 24.81 4.52
N THR A 67 -32.56 23.88 5.41
CA THR A 67 -33.13 23.81 6.78
C THR A 67 -32.35 24.59 7.83
N ARG A 68 -31.13 25.06 7.55
CA ARG A 68 -30.32 25.86 8.51
C ARG A 68 -30.65 27.36 8.58
N ARG A 69 -31.72 27.83 7.92
CA ARG A 69 -32.11 29.23 7.94
C ARG A 69 -33.31 29.54 8.85
N ALA A 70 -33.83 28.55 9.58
CA ALA A 70 -35.08 28.70 10.35
C ALA A 70 -34.95 28.49 11.86
N GLU A 71 -33.76 28.32 12.44
CA GLU A 71 -33.64 28.18 13.90
C GLU A 71 -32.52 29.05 14.48
N LYS A 72 -32.78 30.35 14.57
CA LYS A 72 -32.14 31.23 15.53
C LYS A 72 -33.27 31.94 16.29
N THR A 73 -33.65 31.41 17.41
CA THR A 73 -34.15 32.13 18.60
C THR A 73 -34.51 31.07 19.65
N VAL A 74 -33.96 31.22 20.81
CA VAL A 74 -34.42 30.89 22.17
C VAL A 74 -33.26 30.43 23.05
N THR A 75 -32.74 31.41 23.78
CA THR A 75 -32.38 31.54 25.22
C THR A 75 -31.72 30.40 25.99
N ASN A 76 -30.55 30.71 26.44
CA ASN A 76 -30.09 30.92 27.82
C ASN A 76 -30.73 30.06 28.92
N GLU A 77 -29.85 29.36 29.63
CA GLU A 77 -29.83 28.98 31.06
C GLU A 77 -29.36 27.50 31.20
N ARG A 78 -28.35 27.16 31.87
CA ARG A 78 -27.97 27.21 33.27
C ARG A 78 -26.61 26.55 33.51
N ARG A 79 -25.86 27.26 34.30
CA ARG A 79 -24.75 26.83 35.16
C ARG A 79 -25.07 25.59 36.00
N THR A 80 -23.96 24.96 36.43
CA THR A 80 -23.71 24.07 37.56
C THR A 80 -23.60 22.58 37.24
N ARG A 81 -22.40 22.05 37.37
CA ARG A 81 -21.92 21.36 38.58
C ARG A 81 -20.48 20.86 38.40
N MET A 82 -19.58 21.48 39.18
CA MET A 82 -18.39 20.80 39.69
C MET A 82 -18.74 20.11 41.02
N ILE A 83 -17.94 19.12 41.37
CA ILE A 83 -17.83 18.34 42.61
C ILE A 83 -18.45 16.94 42.50
N PRO A 84 -17.64 15.87 42.64
CA PRO A 84 -17.33 15.33 43.94
C PRO A 84 -15.98 14.64 44.13
N TYR A 85 -15.07 15.21 44.83
CA TYR A 85 -13.91 14.49 45.41
C TYR A 85 -13.56 15.05 46.79
N LEU A 86 -14.47 14.90 47.76
CA LEU A 86 -14.19 15.17 49.20
C LEU A 86 -15.17 14.46 50.15
N CYS A 87 -15.69 13.29 49.82
CA CYS A 87 -16.78 12.76 50.60
C CYS A 87 -16.49 11.57 51.57
N SER A 88 -15.40 10.79 51.34
CA SER A 88 -15.24 9.54 52.13
C SER A 88 -14.58 9.72 53.50
N CYS A 89 -13.62 10.63 53.64
CA CYS A 89 -12.95 10.86 54.94
C CYS A 89 -13.79 11.69 55.91
N SER A 90 -14.62 12.59 55.38
CA SER A 90 -15.49 13.44 56.21
C SER A 90 -16.66 12.68 56.84
N ILE A 91 -17.18 11.66 56.13
CA ILE A 91 -18.29 10.82 56.64
C ILE A 91 -17.80 9.90 57.75
N LEU A 92 -16.59 9.35 57.62
CA LEU A 92 -15.99 8.49 58.66
C LEU A 92 -15.75 9.26 59.96
N LEU A 93 -15.23 10.49 59.87
CA LEU A 93 -15.05 11.39 61.00
C LEU A 93 -16.39 11.84 61.64
N TYR A 94 -17.44 11.92 60.84
CA TYR A 94 -18.79 12.30 61.32
C TYR A 94 -19.42 11.16 62.09
N ILE A 95 -19.32 9.91 61.64
CA ILE A 95 -19.84 8.70 62.32
C ILE A 95 -19.10 8.43 63.65
N ILE A 96 -17.80 8.70 63.73
CA ILE A 96 -17.00 8.55 64.93
C ILE A 96 -17.41 9.61 65.98
N LYS A 97 -17.88 10.79 65.59
CA LYS A 97 -18.34 11.89 66.47
C LYS A 97 -19.79 11.75 66.90
N MET A 98 -20.58 10.85 66.32
CA MET A 98 -21.96 10.65 66.73
C MET A 98 -22.03 9.91 68.06
N ASN A 99 -22.83 10.42 69.00
CA ASN A 99 -23.08 9.81 70.33
C ASN A 99 -24.05 8.58 70.24
N LEU A 100 -23.63 7.56 69.44
CA LEU A 100 -24.38 6.33 69.25
C LEU A 100 -23.73 5.19 70.01
N PRO A 101 -24.53 4.20 70.52
CA PRO A 101 -23.98 3.01 71.19
C PRO A 101 -22.97 2.26 70.30
N THR A 102 -21.93 1.70 70.94
CA THR A 102 -20.75 1.08 70.27
C THR A 102 -21.13 -0.05 69.33
N HIS A 103 -22.23 -0.80 69.62
CA HIS A 103 -22.72 -1.87 68.76
C HIS A 103 -23.31 -1.38 67.42
N ILE A 104 -23.87 -0.18 67.37
CA ILE A 104 -24.39 0.43 66.13
C ILE A 104 -23.23 0.96 65.27
N LYS A 105 -22.18 1.51 65.88
CA LYS A 105 -20.97 1.92 65.17
C LYS A 105 -20.21 0.74 64.51
N LEU A 106 -20.21 -0.43 65.20
CA LEU A 106 -19.57 -1.63 64.67
C LEU A 106 -20.36 -2.29 63.53
N SER A 107 -21.70 -2.16 63.49
CA SER A 107 -22.51 -2.72 62.41
C SER A 107 -22.46 -1.90 61.12
N MET A 108 -22.06 -0.63 61.18
CA MET A 108 -21.91 0.23 59.98
C MET A 108 -20.52 0.13 59.35
N LEU A 109 -19.50 -0.33 60.07
CA LEU A 109 -18.15 -0.47 59.59
C LEU A 109 -17.99 -1.47 58.40
N PRO A 110 -18.61 -2.67 58.45
CA PRO A 110 -18.49 -3.65 57.35
C PRO A 110 -19.12 -3.15 56.06
N THR A 111 -20.22 -2.41 56.14
CA THR A 111 -20.93 -1.89 54.94
C THR A 111 -20.15 -0.76 54.26
N LEU A 112 -19.43 0.06 55.03
CA LEU A 112 -18.58 1.12 54.49
C LEU A 112 -17.28 0.55 53.88
N VAL A 113 -16.72 -0.51 54.47
CA VAL A 113 -15.52 -1.19 53.93
C VAL A 113 -15.86 -1.98 52.68
N LEU A 114 -17.05 -2.60 52.59
CA LEU A 114 -17.52 -3.24 51.35
C LEU A 114 -17.79 -2.24 50.22
N SER A 115 -18.33 -1.02 50.53
CA SER A 115 -18.51 0.01 49.52
C SER A 115 -17.18 0.62 49.06
N ALA A 116 -16.18 0.74 49.93
CA ALA A 116 -14.85 1.23 49.56
C ALA A 116 -14.03 0.20 48.78
N THR A 117 -14.24 -1.11 49.01
CA THR A 117 -13.62 -2.17 48.21
C THR A 117 -14.34 -2.39 46.91
N ALA A 118 -15.68 -2.16 46.84
CA ALA A 118 -16.44 -2.17 45.59
C ALA A 118 -16.05 -0.99 44.66
N THR A 119 -15.76 0.20 45.23
CA THR A 119 -15.25 1.36 44.47
C THR A 119 -13.79 1.15 44.03
N LYS A 120 -12.95 0.44 44.81
CA LYS A 120 -11.59 0.05 44.35
C LYS A 120 -11.60 -1.07 43.31
N ALA A 121 -12.61 -1.93 43.30
CA ALA A 121 -12.77 -2.93 42.23
C ALA A 121 -13.37 -2.33 40.95
N ALA A 122 -13.99 -1.14 41.03
CA ALA A 122 -14.49 -0.40 39.86
C ALA A 122 -13.46 0.62 39.29
N GLU A 123 -12.35 0.86 39.98
CA GLU A 123 -11.11 1.45 39.43
C GLU A 123 -10.23 0.36 38.82
N GLN A 124 -10.79 -0.55 38.04
CA GLN A 124 -10.08 -1.01 36.87
C GLN A 124 -9.86 0.24 36.04
N THR A 125 -8.65 0.77 36.06
CA THR A 125 -8.15 1.75 35.10
C THR A 125 -8.62 1.27 33.74
N THR A 126 -9.61 1.91 33.15
CA THR A 126 -9.90 1.75 31.74
C THR A 126 -8.62 2.20 31.05
N GLN A 127 -7.74 1.25 30.75
CA GLN A 127 -6.50 1.53 30.05
C GLN A 127 -6.91 2.30 28.80
N ALA A 128 -6.39 3.50 28.65
CA ALA A 128 -6.76 4.36 27.55
C ALA A 128 -6.51 3.58 26.25
N ARG A 129 -7.53 3.43 25.42
CA ARG A 129 -7.41 2.72 24.14
C ARG A 129 -6.25 3.31 23.33
N PRO A 130 -5.37 2.47 22.76
CA PRO A 130 -4.17 2.96 22.09
C PRO A 130 -4.52 3.73 20.82
N ASN A 131 -3.68 4.68 20.47
CA ASN A 131 -3.64 5.22 19.12
C ASN A 131 -3.05 4.19 18.17
N ILE A 132 -3.44 4.24 16.90
CA ILE A 132 -2.96 3.36 15.85
C ILE A 132 -2.32 4.23 14.76
N LEU A 133 -1.01 4.08 14.54
CA LEU A 133 -0.30 4.62 13.40
C LEU A 133 0.12 3.45 12.50
N TYR A 134 -0.50 3.35 11.33
CA TYR A 134 -0.21 2.31 10.35
C TYR A 134 0.45 2.94 9.12
N ILE A 135 1.69 2.55 8.85
CA ILE A 135 2.50 3.04 7.74
C ILE A 135 2.65 1.91 6.74
N MET A 136 2.15 2.10 5.53
CA MET A 136 2.22 1.10 4.46
C MET A 136 2.86 1.70 3.21
N CYS A 137 3.86 1.01 2.70
CA CYS A 137 4.47 1.31 1.41
C CYS A 137 3.84 0.50 0.28
N ASP A 138 4.09 0.93 -0.95
CA ASP A 138 3.64 0.29 -2.17
C ASP A 138 4.86 -0.38 -2.83
N ASP A 139 4.89 -1.71 -2.83
CA ASP A 139 5.99 -2.52 -3.40
C ASP A 139 7.32 -2.47 -2.59
N HIS A 140 7.30 -2.39 -1.26
CA HIS A 140 8.53 -2.38 -0.47
C HIS A 140 9.01 -3.79 -0.12
N SER A 141 10.08 -4.21 -0.80
CA SER A 141 10.74 -5.51 -0.57
C SER A 141 11.45 -5.57 0.79
N MET A 142 11.34 -6.70 1.49
CA MET A 142 12.13 -6.99 2.69
C MET A 142 13.64 -6.91 2.46
N GLN A 143 14.10 -7.19 1.24
CA GLN A 143 15.52 -7.15 0.86
C GLN A 143 16.15 -5.76 0.99
N THR A 144 15.33 -4.72 1.12
CA THR A 144 15.81 -3.33 1.19
C THR A 144 15.57 -2.68 2.56
N ILE A 145 15.26 -3.48 3.58
CA ILE A 145 15.12 -3.05 4.98
C ILE A 145 16.24 -3.66 5.81
N SER A 146 17.11 -2.83 6.38
CA SER A 146 18.34 -3.30 7.06
C SER A 146 18.07 -4.18 8.29
N ALA A 147 16.92 -4.02 8.95
CA ALA A 147 16.51 -4.89 10.06
C ALA A 147 16.36 -6.36 9.66
N TYR A 148 16.13 -6.68 8.37
CA TYR A 148 16.07 -8.05 7.85
C TYR A 148 17.42 -8.59 7.36
N GLY A 149 18.46 -7.75 7.23
CA GLY A 149 19.85 -8.18 7.10
C GLY A 149 20.31 -8.64 5.72
N SER A 150 19.64 -8.24 4.63
CA SER A 150 20.00 -8.63 3.25
C SER A 150 21.33 -8.01 2.76
N PRO A 151 21.96 -8.57 1.71
CA PRO A 151 23.12 -7.94 1.07
C PRO A 151 22.84 -6.54 0.52
N ILE A 152 21.65 -6.27 -0.03
CA ILE A 152 21.25 -4.95 -0.55
C ILE A 152 21.13 -3.95 0.61
N SER A 153 20.44 -4.31 1.67
CA SER A 153 20.17 -3.40 2.79
C SER A 153 21.42 -3.05 3.61
N ARG A 154 22.49 -3.86 3.56
CA ARG A 154 23.79 -3.52 4.16
C ARG A 154 24.46 -2.35 3.46
N LEU A 155 24.24 -2.19 2.16
CA LEU A 155 24.77 -1.10 1.33
C LEU A 155 23.84 0.12 1.31
N ALA A 156 22.55 -0.09 1.57
CA ALA A 156 21.51 0.93 1.63
C ALA A 156 20.72 0.81 2.94
N PRO A 157 21.27 1.22 4.08
CA PRO A 157 20.65 1.06 5.40
C PRO A 157 19.41 1.94 5.55
N THR A 158 18.47 1.46 6.39
CA THR A 158 17.22 2.14 6.75
C THR A 158 17.19 2.41 8.27
N PRO A 159 17.95 3.40 8.79
CA PRO A 159 18.19 3.57 10.22
C PRO A 159 16.92 3.86 11.05
N HIS A 160 15.90 4.50 10.47
CA HIS A 160 14.66 4.80 11.18
C HIS A 160 13.74 3.56 11.27
N LEU A 161 13.71 2.73 10.25
CA LEU A 161 13.05 1.41 10.31
C LEU A 161 13.78 0.49 11.29
N ASP A 162 15.11 0.53 11.34
CA ASP A 162 15.90 -0.20 12.34
C ASP A 162 15.60 0.29 13.76
N ARG A 163 15.40 1.60 13.96
CA ARG A 163 14.95 2.18 15.23
C ARG A 163 13.59 1.62 15.63
N LEU A 164 12.65 1.56 14.71
CA LEU A 164 11.33 0.99 14.95
C LEU A 164 11.42 -0.49 15.33
N ALA A 165 12.24 -1.28 14.60
CA ALA A 165 12.45 -2.71 14.88
C ALA A 165 13.11 -2.95 16.24
N ARG A 166 14.12 -2.16 16.62
CA ARG A 166 14.77 -2.25 17.95
C ARG A 166 13.81 -1.95 19.09
N ARG A 167 12.84 -1.04 18.90
CA ARG A 167 11.81 -0.66 19.89
C ARG A 167 10.56 -1.51 19.85
N GLY A 168 10.52 -2.51 18.98
CA GLY A 168 9.36 -3.35 18.75
C GLY A 168 9.69 -4.79 18.44
N MET A 169 8.88 -5.38 17.58
CA MET A 169 8.98 -6.76 17.12
C MET A 169 9.10 -6.79 15.59
N LEU A 170 10.06 -7.58 15.13
CA LEU A 170 10.24 -7.92 13.73
C LEU A 170 9.49 -9.21 13.41
N PHE A 171 8.64 -9.22 12.39
CA PHE A 171 7.93 -10.41 11.95
C PHE A 171 8.63 -10.99 10.71
N ASN A 172 9.13 -12.21 10.81
CA ASN A 172 9.82 -12.91 9.73
C ASN A 172 8.88 -13.76 8.86
N SER A 173 7.59 -13.72 9.09
CA SER A 173 6.63 -14.61 8.42
C SER A 173 5.28 -13.91 8.23
N CYS A 174 5.30 -12.69 7.66
CA CYS A 174 4.10 -11.95 7.26
C CYS A 174 3.89 -12.04 5.75
N PHE A 175 2.68 -12.39 5.32
CA PHE A 175 2.35 -12.65 3.93
C PHE A 175 1.09 -11.92 3.50
N VAL A 176 0.94 -11.72 2.19
CA VAL A 176 -0.31 -11.24 1.61
C VAL A 176 -1.10 -12.39 0.99
N GLU A 177 -2.41 -12.22 0.89
CA GLU A 177 -3.29 -13.24 0.27
C GLU A 177 -3.36 -13.11 -1.25
N ASN A 178 -2.95 -11.95 -1.80
CA ASN A 178 -2.86 -11.64 -3.21
C ASN A 178 -1.80 -10.54 -3.40
N SER A 179 -0.73 -10.82 -4.13
CA SER A 179 0.40 -9.91 -4.32
C SER A 179 0.11 -8.85 -5.39
N LEU A 180 -0.92 -8.04 -5.13
CA LEU A 180 -1.34 -6.96 -6.01
C LEU A 180 -1.94 -5.82 -5.19
N SER A 181 -1.52 -4.57 -5.48
CA SER A 181 -1.78 -3.42 -4.59
C SER A 181 -3.26 -3.22 -4.26
N THR A 182 -4.16 -3.17 -5.26
CA THR A 182 -5.59 -2.90 -5.02
C THR A 182 -6.26 -4.04 -4.24
N PRO A 183 -6.06 -5.33 -4.59
CA PRO A 183 -6.55 -6.47 -3.80
C PRO A 183 -6.03 -6.47 -2.36
N SER A 184 -4.72 -6.32 -2.16
CA SER A 184 -4.12 -6.31 -0.82
C SER A 184 -4.66 -5.17 0.06
N ARG A 185 -4.86 -3.98 -0.52
CA ARG A 185 -5.45 -2.82 0.19
C ARG A 185 -6.93 -3.04 0.54
N ALA A 186 -7.69 -3.68 -0.36
CA ALA A 186 -9.08 -4.07 -0.10
C ALA A 186 -9.16 -5.11 1.03
N CYS A 187 -8.24 -6.06 1.04
CA CYS A 187 -8.08 -7.04 2.10
C CYS A 187 -7.79 -6.36 3.46
N LEU A 188 -6.84 -5.42 3.52
CA LEU A 188 -6.57 -4.61 4.70
C LEU A 188 -7.84 -3.93 5.23
N MET A 189 -8.62 -3.29 4.35
CA MET A 189 -9.79 -2.50 4.76
C MET A 189 -10.94 -3.35 5.29
N THR A 190 -11.12 -4.55 4.74
CA THR A 190 -12.29 -5.40 5.02
C THR A 190 -11.99 -6.62 5.90
N GLY A 191 -10.71 -7.02 6.04
CA GLY A 191 -10.33 -8.29 6.66
C GLY A 191 -10.82 -9.53 5.88
N LEU A 192 -11.16 -9.37 4.58
CA LEU A 192 -11.72 -10.40 3.72
C LEU A 192 -10.75 -10.73 2.58
N TYR A 193 -10.73 -11.97 2.11
CA TYR A 193 -10.02 -12.35 0.89
C TYR A 193 -10.56 -11.63 -0.35
N SER A 194 -9.75 -11.50 -1.38
CA SER A 194 -10.05 -10.75 -2.62
C SER A 194 -11.38 -11.16 -3.28
N HIS A 195 -11.69 -12.47 -3.36
CA HIS A 195 -12.97 -12.95 -3.91
C HIS A 195 -14.18 -12.65 -3.02
N GLN A 196 -13.97 -12.43 -1.71
CA GLN A 196 -15.04 -12.11 -0.76
C GLN A 196 -15.32 -10.61 -0.70
N ASN A 197 -14.31 -9.76 -0.96
CA ASN A 197 -14.46 -8.30 -0.94
C ASN A 197 -14.70 -7.69 -2.33
N GLY A 198 -14.68 -8.51 -3.40
CA GLY A 198 -14.95 -8.11 -4.78
C GLY A 198 -13.75 -7.53 -5.54
N GLN A 199 -12.60 -7.30 -4.89
CA GLN A 199 -11.41 -6.72 -5.51
C GLN A 199 -10.36 -7.79 -5.79
N ARG A 200 -10.53 -8.56 -6.86
CA ARG A 200 -9.62 -9.65 -7.25
C ARG A 200 -8.45 -9.19 -8.14
N GLN A 201 -8.69 -8.17 -8.95
CA GLN A 201 -7.82 -7.64 -9.99
C GLN A 201 -7.67 -6.12 -9.88
N LEU A 202 -6.67 -5.54 -10.54
CA LEU A 202 -6.47 -4.08 -10.54
C LEU A 202 -7.67 -3.29 -11.07
N GLY A 203 -8.34 -3.80 -12.10
CA GLY A 203 -9.45 -3.12 -12.79
C GLY A 203 -10.82 -3.33 -12.14
N GLU A 204 -10.93 -4.17 -11.12
CA GLU A 204 -12.19 -4.38 -10.38
C GLU A 204 -12.34 -3.34 -9.27
N GLY A 205 -13.56 -3.16 -8.76
CA GLY A 205 -13.85 -2.30 -7.62
C GLY A 205 -14.15 -3.12 -6.37
N ILE A 206 -13.73 -2.61 -5.21
CA ILE A 206 -14.12 -3.20 -3.93
C ILE A 206 -15.63 -3.11 -3.73
N ASP A 207 -16.24 -4.17 -3.20
CA ASP A 207 -17.65 -4.14 -2.80
C ASP A 207 -17.84 -3.18 -1.60
N THR A 208 -18.30 -1.98 -1.89
CA THR A 208 -18.50 -0.94 -0.87
C THR A 208 -19.64 -1.23 0.10
N THR A 209 -20.43 -2.29 -0.11
CA THR A 209 -21.42 -2.76 0.88
C THR A 209 -20.78 -3.51 2.04
N ARG A 210 -19.54 -4.02 1.86
CA ARG A 210 -18.77 -4.64 2.94
C ARG A 210 -18.44 -3.66 4.04
N VAL A 211 -18.32 -4.18 5.25
CA VAL A 211 -17.91 -3.39 6.41
C VAL A 211 -16.41 -3.14 6.34
N PHE A 212 -16.00 -1.87 6.43
CA PHE A 212 -14.60 -1.49 6.58
C PHE A 212 -14.27 -1.35 8.06
N PHE A 213 -13.09 -1.81 8.48
CA PHE A 213 -12.68 -1.71 9.88
C PHE A 213 -12.70 -0.25 10.37
N SER A 214 -12.38 0.70 9.50
CA SER A 214 -12.41 2.14 9.78
C SER A 214 -13.78 2.65 10.24
N GLU A 215 -14.88 2.13 9.67
CA GLU A 215 -16.24 2.48 10.12
C GLU A 215 -16.52 2.01 11.55
N LEU A 216 -16.00 0.84 11.90
CA LEU A 216 -16.15 0.27 13.24
C LEU A 216 -15.33 1.03 14.27
N LEU A 217 -14.10 1.44 13.92
CA LEU A 217 -13.27 2.29 14.78
C LEU A 217 -13.89 3.67 14.97
N GLN A 218 -14.43 4.29 13.92
CA GLN A 218 -15.11 5.57 14.00
C GLN A 218 -16.33 5.48 14.94
N LYS A 219 -17.15 4.43 14.80
CA LYS A 219 -18.28 4.16 15.72
C LYS A 219 -17.82 3.93 17.15
N ALA A 220 -16.63 3.38 17.35
CA ALA A 220 -16.03 3.18 18.67
C ALA A 220 -15.41 4.48 19.25
N GLY A 221 -15.48 5.61 18.53
CA GLY A 221 -15.02 6.92 19.01
C GLY A 221 -13.56 7.24 18.68
N TYR A 222 -12.93 6.52 17.75
CA TYR A 222 -11.65 6.93 17.19
C TYR A 222 -11.82 8.08 16.20
N THR A 223 -10.85 8.99 16.14
CA THR A 223 -10.67 9.87 15.00
C THR A 223 -9.89 9.13 13.94
N THR A 224 -10.49 8.91 12.77
CA THR A 224 -9.94 8.07 11.70
C THR A 224 -9.42 8.89 10.53
N ALA A 225 -8.22 8.57 10.04
CA ALA A 225 -7.63 9.27 8.91
C ALA A 225 -6.86 8.35 7.96
N VAL A 226 -6.84 8.71 6.66
CA VAL A 226 -5.96 8.11 5.66
C VAL A 226 -5.32 9.19 4.80
N VAL A 227 -3.99 9.11 4.63
CA VAL A 227 -3.21 10.01 3.78
C VAL A 227 -2.35 9.23 2.79
N GLY A 228 -2.18 9.78 1.57
CA GLY A 228 -1.36 9.19 0.52
C GLY A 228 -2.13 8.27 -0.43
N LYS A 229 -1.54 7.13 -0.83
CA LYS A 229 -2.12 6.25 -1.85
C LYS A 229 -3.36 5.50 -1.34
N TRP A 230 -4.51 5.75 -1.93
CA TRP A 230 -5.75 5.00 -1.67
C TRP A 230 -5.94 3.84 -2.64
N HIS A 231 -6.05 4.10 -3.92
CA HIS A 231 -6.05 3.18 -5.05
C HIS A 231 -7.05 2.02 -4.95
N MET A 232 -8.29 2.27 -4.51
CA MET A 232 -9.35 1.24 -4.42
C MET A 232 -10.62 1.59 -5.20
N HIS A 233 -10.53 2.49 -6.18
CA HIS A 233 -11.62 2.90 -7.08
C HIS A 233 -12.94 3.30 -6.37
N CYS A 234 -12.86 3.65 -5.07
CA CYS A 234 -14.01 4.11 -4.29
C CYS A 234 -13.58 5.25 -3.36
N ARG A 235 -14.58 5.99 -2.86
CA ARG A 235 -14.35 7.00 -1.82
C ARG A 235 -13.88 6.32 -0.51
N PRO A 236 -12.90 6.90 0.22
CA PRO A 236 -12.53 6.40 1.55
C PRO A 236 -13.74 6.37 2.49
N LYS A 237 -14.04 5.18 3.03
CA LYS A 237 -15.21 4.90 3.84
C LYS A 237 -14.81 4.74 5.32
N GLY A 238 -15.53 5.39 6.25
CA GLY A 238 -15.22 5.33 7.68
C GLY A 238 -14.00 6.16 8.09
N PHE A 239 -13.70 7.23 7.36
CA PHE A 239 -12.64 8.17 7.71
C PHE A 239 -13.20 9.58 7.93
N ASP A 240 -12.84 10.19 9.07
CA ASP A 240 -13.15 11.59 9.40
C ASP A 240 -12.31 12.55 8.54
N PHE A 241 -11.08 12.13 8.21
CA PHE A 241 -10.16 12.86 7.35
C PHE A 241 -9.52 11.94 6.31
N TYR A 242 -9.44 12.40 5.07
CA TYR A 242 -8.57 11.81 4.06
C TYR A 242 -7.91 12.87 3.19
N HIS A 243 -6.68 12.60 2.79
CA HIS A 243 -5.93 13.37 1.82
C HIS A 243 -5.16 12.42 0.91
N ILE A 244 -5.78 12.06 -0.22
CA ILE A 244 -5.39 10.89 -1.01
C ILE A 244 -4.93 11.24 -2.40
N LEU A 245 -3.94 10.50 -2.89
CA LEU A 245 -3.42 10.58 -4.25
C LEU A 245 -4.46 10.11 -5.28
N ARG A 246 -4.42 10.68 -6.48
CA ARG A 246 -5.19 10.19 -7.62
C ARG A 246 -4.56 8.89 -8.16
N GLY A 247 -5.31 7.81 -8.17
CA GLY A 247 -4.86 6.51 -8.72
C GLY A 247 -3.55 6.04 -8.11
N GLN A 248 -2.55 5.76 -8.95
CA GLN A 248 -1.20 5.37 -8.53
C GLN A 248 -0.38 6.54 -7.94
N GLY A 249 -0.80 7.79 -8.18
CA GLY A 249 -0.03 8.98 -7.81
C GLY A 249 1.21 9.20 -8.67
N HIS A 250 1.78 10.39 -8.56
CA HIS A 250 3.07 10.79 -9.14
C HIS A 250 4.08 11.04 -8.04
N TYR A 251 5.35 10.84 -8.30
CA TYR A 251 6.39 11.12 -7.31
C TYR A 251 6.58 12.62 -7.09
N TYR A 252 6.54 13.39 -8.17
CA TYR A 252 6.73 14.84 -8.15
C TYR A 252 5.43 15.57 -8.46
N ASN A 253 5.18 16.60 -7.67
CA ASN A 253 4.03 17.48 -7.81
C ASN A 253 2.72 16.70 -7.99
N PRO A 254 2.43 15.77 -7.05
CA PRO A 254 1.27 14.90 -7.15
C PRO A 254 -0.03 15.69 -7.02
N VAL A 255 -1.14 15.08 -7.47
CA VAL A 255 -2.47 15.62 -7.25
C VAL A 255 -3.17 14.86 -6.14
N PHE A 256 -3.74 15.60 -5.19
CA PHE A 256 -4.46 15.08 -4.04
C PHE A 256 -5.94 15.46 -4.08
N CYS A 257 -6.74 14.63 -3.44
CA CYS A 257 -8.15 14.86 -3.14
C CYS A 257 -8.35 14.78 -1.64
N THR A 258 -9.07 15.73 -1.06
CA THR A 258 -9.27 15.82 0.39
C THR A 258 -10.73 15.60 0.80
N THR A 259 -10.94 15.42 2.10
CA THR A 259 -12.27 15.25 2.72
C THR A 259 -13.25 16.34 2.26
N GLY A 260 -14.44 15.91 1.88
CA GLY A 260 -15.49 16.80 1.36
C GLY A 260 -15.36 17.18 -0.12
N GLN A 261 -14.25 16.80 -0.78
CA GLN A 261 -13.94 17.17 -2.16
C GLN A 261 -13.62 15.93 -3.03
N TYR A 262 -14.19 14.77 -2.72
CA TYR A 262 -13.93 13.54 -3.49
C TYR A 262 -14.24 13.75 -4.98
N GLY A 263 -13.29 13.34 -5.84
CA GLY A 263 -13.34 13.56 -7.28
C GLY A 263 -12.70 14.90 -7.74
N HIS A 264 -12.45 15.85 -6.83
CA HIS A 264 -11.77 17.11 -7.14
C HIS A 264 -10.31 17.04 -6.68
N TYR A 265 -9.41 16.95 -7.63
CA TYR A 265 -7.98 16.79 -7.38
C TYR A 265 -7.23 18.12 -7.59
N LYS A 266 -6.36 18.44 -6.64
CA LYS A 266 -5.50 19.63 -6.69
C LYS A 266 -4.04 19.19 -6.68
N GLU A 267 -3.22 19.80 -7.54
CA GLU A 267 -1.78 19.62 -7.56
C GLU A 267 -1.13 20.32 -6.37
N GLU A 268 -0.17 19.63 -5.74
CA GLU A 268 0.69 20.18 -4.71
C GLU A 268 2.15 20.05 -5.14
N THR A 269 2.89 21.15 -5.05
CA THR A 269 4.31 21.17 -5.42
C THR A 269 5.13 20.48 -4.34
N GLY A 270 5.98 19.54 -4.74
CA GLY A 270 6.87 18.80 -3.84
C GLY A 270 6.98 17.33 -4.19
N TYR A 271 7.58 16.57 -3.29
CA TYR A 271 7.78 15.13 -3.42
C TYR A 271 6.69 14.36 -2.68
N ALA A 272 6.12 13.34 -3.29
CA ALA A 272 4.93 12.65 -2.79
C ALA A 272 5.09 12.06 -1.38
N THR A 273 6.25 11.44 -1.08
CA THR A 273 6.52 10.87 0.24
C THR A 273 6.58 11.95 1.31
N THR A 274 7.27 13.04 1.04
CA THR A 274 7.40 14.21 1.93
C THR A 274 6.04 14.85 2.18
N LEU A 275 5.27 15.14 1.10
CA LEU A 275 3.92 15.72 1.22
C LEU A 275 2.95 14.81 1.99
N THR A 276 2.99 13.50 1.75
CA THR A 276 2.17 12.52 2.50
C THR A 276 2.49 12.59 4.00
N THR A 277 3.78 12.68 4.35
CA THR A 277 4.23 12.82 5.74
C THR A 277 3.79 14.14 6.36
N ASP A 278 3.89 15.23 5.62
CA ASP A 278 3.44 16.56 6.09
C ASP A 278 1.94 16.57 6.39
N HIS A 279 1.13 15.94 5.52
CA HIS A 279 -0.31 15.82 5.75
C HIS A 279 -0.64 14.90 6.93
N ALA A 280 0.12 13.84 7.16
CA ALA A 280 -0.01 12.98 8.34
C ALA A 280 0.28 13.75 9.64
N ILE A 281 1.37 14.50 9.69
CA ILE A 281 1.74 15.34 10.84
C ILE A 281 0.69 16.43 11.04
N ARG A 282 0.25 17.11 9.98
CA ARG A 282 -0.82 18.13 10.06
C ARG A 282 -2.13 17.56 10.62
N PHE A 283 -2.51 16.34 10.25
CA PHE A 283 -3.65 15.67 10.86
C PHE A 283 -3.44 15.47 12.37
N LEU A 284 -2.25 14.98 12.78
CA LEU A 284 -1.91 14.77 14.19
C LEU A 284 -1.93 16.07 15.01
N GLU A 285 -1.58 17.20 14.42
CA GLU A 285 -1.64 18.52 15.06
C GLU A 285 -3.07 19.02 15.31
N HIS A 286 -3.96 18.81 14.32
CA HIS A 286 -5.30 19.42 14.29
C HIS A 286 -6.43 18.48 14.71
N ARG A 287 -6.17 17.18 14.95
CA ARG A 287 -7.17 16.21 15.38
C ARG A 287 -7.80 16.58 16.73
N ASP A 288 -8.94 16.02 17.05
CA ASP A 288 -9.51 16.04 18.40
C ASP A 288 -8.59 15.23 19.35
N LYS A 289 -7.83 15.95 20.18
CA LYS A 289 -6.84 15.34 21.11
C LYS A 289 -7.50 14.61 22.29
N SER A 290 -8.80 14.74 22.49
CA SER A 290 -9.54 14.02 23.52
C SER A 290 -9.91 12.59 23.12
N LYS A 291 -9.71 12.23 21.84
CA LYS A 291 -10.01 10.92 21.27
C LYS A 291 -8.76 10.18 20.83
N PRO A 292 -8.75 8.85 20.92
CA PRO A 292 -7.71 8.06 20.26
C PRO A 292 -7.81 8.23 18.73
N PHE A 293 -6.71 8.08 18.02
CA PHE A 293 -6.70 8.16 16.56
C PHE A 293 -6.33 6.82 15.92
N CYS A 294 -6.82 6.61 14.71
CA CYS A 294 -6.32 5.63 13.76
C CYS A 294 -5.90 6.36 12.48
N LEU A 295 -4.60 6.46 12.26
CA LEU A 295 -4.00 7.14 11.10
C LEU A 295 -3.32 6.12 10.20
N LEU A 296 -3.79 6.04 8.95
CA LEU A 296 -3.16 5.26 7.89
C LEU A 296 -2.30 6.20 7.02
N VAL A 297 -1.00 5.94 6.95
CA VAL A 297 -0.05 6.65 6.09
C VAL A 297 0.38 5.71 4.99
N HIS A 298 -0.14 5.91 3.79
CA HIS A 298 0.06 5.04 2.64
C HIS A 298 0.96 5.71 1.61
N HIS A 299 2.25 5.35 1.59
CA HIS A 299 3.19 5.87 0.60
C HIS A 299 2.97 5.25 -0.78
N LYS A 300 3.14 6.07 -1.85
CA LYS A 300 3.31 5.57 -3.21
C LYS A 300 4.64 4.84 -3.38
N ALA A 301 5.65 5.31 -2.68
CA ALA A 301 7.01 4.79 -2.72
C ALA A 301 7.09 3.38 -2.09
N PRO A 302 7.92 2.48 -2.63
CA PRO A 302 8.77 2.59 -3.80
C PRO A 302 8.16 2.01 -5.11
N HIS A 303 6.87 2.15 -5.37
CA HIS A 303 6.25 1.65 -6.61
C HIS A 303 6.93 2.21 -7.89
N ARG A 304 7.01 1.38 -8.92
CA ARG A 304 7.43 1.73 -10.30
C ARG A 304 6.66 2.98 -10.81
N ASN A 305 7.22 3.98 -11.53
CA ASN A 305 8.63 4.13 -11.93
C ASN A 305 9.41 4.80 -10.80
N TRP A 306 10.51 4.24 -10.41
CA TRP A 306 11.30 4.76 -9.28
C TRP A 306 11.91 6.12 -9.60
N MET A 307 11.37 7.19 -9.00
CA MET A 307 11.86 8.57 -9.14
C MET A 307 12.34 9.04 -7.78
N PRO A 308 13.65 8.98 -7.49
CA PRO A 308 14.21 9.44 -6.23
C PRO A 308 13.93 10.92 -5.98
N GLU A 309 13.80 11.33 -4.72
CA GLU A 309 13.75 12.74 -4.35
C GLU A 309 15.05 13.45 -4.73
N GLU A 310 15.00 14.72 -5.10
CA GLU A 310 16.14 15.49 -5.63
C GLU A 310 17.42 15.33 -4.82
N LYS A 311 17.29 15.36 -3.50
CA LYS A 311 18.42 15.23 -2.56
C LYS A 311 19.04 13.84 -2.52
N TYR A 312 18.37 12.81 -3.05
CA TYR A 312 18.80 11.42 -3.01
C TYR A 312 19.10 10.81 -4.38
N MET A 313 18.90 11.55 -5.49
CA MET A 313 19.08 11.03 -6.86
C MET A 313 20.45 10.39 -7.11
N ASN A 314 21.52 10.96 -6.53
CA ASN A 314 22.89 10.46 -6.71
C ASN A 314 23.44 9.69 -5.51
N LEU A 315 22.62 9.43 -4.48
CA LEU A 315 23.08 8.85 -3.20
C LEU A 315 23.81 7.52 -3.38
N TYR A 316 23.37 6.71 -4.32
CA TYR A 316 23.94 5.39 -4.59
C TYR A 316 24.61 5.28 -5.96
N ALA A 317 24.97 6.42 -6.59
CA ALA A 317 25.52 6.45 -7.96
C ALA A 317 26.75 5.55 -8.15
N ASP A 318 27.64 5.50 -7.14
CA ASP A 318 28.90 4.76 -7.18
C ASP A 318 28.84 3.43 -6.39
N VAL A 319 27.68 3.05 -5.88
CA VAL A 319 27.49 1.78 -5.16
C VAL A 319 27.22 0.66 -6.15
N GLU A 320 27.98 -0.44 -6.08
CA GLU A 320 27.72 -1.67 -6.80
C GLU A 320 26.95 -2.64 -5.89
N PHE A 321 25.71 -2.94 -6.27
CA PHE A 321 24.86 -3.88 -5.54
C PHE A 321 25.10 -5.31 -6.02
N PRO A 322 25.18 -6.31 -5.13
CA PRO A 322 25.34 -7.71 -5.53
C PRO A 322 24.13 -8.20 -6.31
N LEU A 323 24.37 -9.01 -7.32
CA LEU A 323 23.31 -9.78 -7.98
C LEU A 323 22.81 -10.87 -7.01
N PRO A 324 21.51 -11.13 -6.93
CA PRO A 324 21.01 -12.33 -6.25
C PRO A 324 21.57 -13.60 -6.86
N ASP A 325 21.80 -14.66 -6.05
CA ASP A 325 22.30 -15.94 -6.54
C ASP A 325 21.41 -16.56 -7.62
N THR A 326 20.11 -16.26 -7.58
CA THR A 326 19.10 -16.71 -8.54
C THR A 326 18.93 -15.79 -9.76
N PHE A 327 19.75 -14.74 -9.90
CA PHE A 327 19.56 -13.72 -10.96
C PHE A 327 19.57 -14.30 -12.38
N TRP A 328 20.34 -15.35 -12.60
CA TRP A 328 20.47 -16.04 -13.91
C TRP A 328 19.70 -17.36 -13.95
N ASP A 329 18.56 -17.45 -13.27
CA ASP A 329 17.68 -18.61 -13.25
C ASP A 329 17.16 -18.94 -14.65
N ASP A 330 17.21 -20.23 -15.02
CA ASP A 330 16.76 -20.77 -16.32
C ASP A 330 15.34 -21.35 -16.28
N TYR A 331 14.72 -21.37 -15.09
CA TYR A 331 13.39 -21.92 -14.82
C TYR A 331 13.23 -23.40 -15.21
N ALA A 332 14.32 -24.17 -15.23
CA ALA A 332 14.37 -25.51 -15.82
C ALA A 332 13.32 -26.46 -15.24
N THR A 333 13.06 -26.42 -13.93
CA THR A 333 12.12 -27.32 -13.23
C THR A 333 10.69 -26.78 -13.14
N ARG A 334 10.48 -25.51 -13.51
CA ARG A 334 9.17 -24.84 -13.34
C ARG A 334 8.28 -25.01 -14.57
N GLY A 335 6.98 -24.77 -14.33
CA GLY A 335 5.98 -24.78 -15.39
C GLY A 335 6.09 -23.59 -16.36
N SER A 336 5.12 -23.49 -17.27
CA SER A 336 5.14 -22.46 -18.33
C SER A 336 4.98 -21.04 -17.78
N ALA A 337 4.31 -20.83 -16.64
CA ALA A 337 4.07 -19.50 -16.08
C ALA A 337 5.37 -18.75 -15.79
N ALA A 338 6.40 -19.41 -15.22
CA ALA A 338 7.69 -18.79 -14.95
C ALA A 338 8.45 -18.37 -16.21
N ARG A 339 8.19 -19.04 -17.35
CA ARG A 339 8.84 -18.74 -18.64
C ARG A 339 8.11 -17.72 -19.50
N THR A 340 6.79 -17.59 -19.33
CA THR A 340 5.95 -16.75 -20.20
C THR A 340 5.57 -15.40 -19.60
N GLN A 341 5.88 -15.18 -18.33
CA GLN A 341 5.65 -13.92 -17.64
C GLN A 341 6.50 -12.77 -18.25
N LYS A 342 6.10 -11.54 -17.96
CA LYS A 342 6.73 -10.31 -18.46
C LYS A 342 7.23 -9.43 -17.30
N MET A 343 8.22 -9.95 -16.53
CA MET A 343 8.84 -9.27 -15.38
C MET A 343 10.36 -9.42 -15.38
N ARG A 344 10.98 -9.75 -16.52
CA ARG A 344 12.42 -10.00 -16.61
C ARG A 344 13.21 -8.69 -16.66
N VAL A 345 14.29 -8.62 -15.91
CA VAL A 345 15.23 -7.47 -15.93
C VAL A 345 15.88 -7.30 -17.29
N ASP A 346 16.21 -8.41 -17.97
CA ASP A 346 16.86 -8.37 -19.29
C ASP A 346 15.92 -7.86 -20.40
N ASP A 347 14.66 -8.30 -20.42
CA ASP A 347 13.73 -8.08 -21.53
C ASP A 347 12.64 -7.04 -21.20
N ASP A 348 12.02 -7.13 -20.02
CA ASP A 348 10.80 -6.39 -19.69
C ASP A 348 11.05 -5.11 -18.88
N LEU A 349 12.24 -4.93 -18.30
CA LEU A 349 12.64 -3.69 -17.64
C LEU A 349 13.01 -2.64 -18.70
N ARG A 350 12.16 -1.61 -18.83
CA ARG A 350 12.19 -0.67 -19.95
C ARG A 350 13.27 0.39 -19.79
N MET A 351 14.08 0.58 -20.82
CA MET A 351 15.16 1.56 -20.81
C MET A 351 14.66 2.98 -20.59
N ILE A 352 13.56 3.37 -21.22
CA ILE A 352 13.03 4.72 -21.16
C ILE A 352 12.24 4.94 -19.88
N GLN A 353 11.17 4.19 -19.66
CA GLN A 353 10.23 4.41 -18.56
C GLN A 353 10.87 4.13 -17.19
N ASP A 354 11.55 2.99 -17.06
CA ASP A 354 12.08 2.53 -15.77
C ASP A 354 13.48 3.10 -15.51
N LEU A 355 14.34 3.08 -16.52
CA LEU A 355 15.75 3.44 -16.40
C LEU A 355 16.07 4.86 -16.86
N LYS A 356 15.06 5.64 -17.32
CA LYS A 356 15.14 7.07 -17.69
C LYS A 356 16.21 7.35 -18.75
N VAL A 357 16.26 6.51 -19.81
CA VAL A 357 17.16 6.66 -20.95
C VAL A 357 16.34 7.03 -22.22
N PRO A 358 15.78 8.24 -22.28
CA PRO A 358 14.93 8.67 -23.40
C PRO A 358 15.66 8.70 -24.74
N GLU A 359 16.99 8.72 -24.73
CA GLU A 359 17.84 8.68 -25.92
C GLU A 359 17.76 7.34 -26.68
N THR A 360 17.18 6.31 -26.08
CA THR A 360 16.94 5.00 -26.73
C THR A 360 15.57 4.91 -27.42
N LEU A 361 14.87 6.03 -27.58
CA LEU A 361 13.57 6.07 -28.24
C LEU A 361 13.66 5.56 -29.69
N ASP A 362 12.91 4.50 -29.97
CA ASP A 362 12.54 4.10 -31.32
C ASP A 362 11.11 4.58 -31.60
N ALA A 363 10.99 5.59 -32.43
CA ALA A 363 9.70 6.18 -32.77
C ALA A 363 8.86 5.29 -33.71
N THR A 364 9.41 4.22 -34.24
CA THR A 364 8.68 3.22 -35.05
C THR A 364 8.13 2.08 -34.22
N ASP A 365 8.61 1.92 -32.98
CA ASP A 365 8.15 0.91 -32.03
C ASP A 365 7.11 1.48 -31.06
N ALA A 366 5.95 0.85 -31.02
CA ALA A 366 4.83 1.30 -30.19
C ALA A 366 5.09 1.16 -28.68
N GLU A 367 5.86 0.15 -28.25
CA GLU A 367 6.23 -0.02 -26.85
C GLU A 367 7.25 1.03 -26.41
N SER A 368 8.21 1.38 -27.28
CA SER A 368 9.17 2.45 -27.04
C SER A 368 8.46 3.81 -26.91
N LEU A 369 7.48 4.09 -27.77
CA LEU A 369 6.66 5.30 -27.68
C LEU A 369 5.84 5.36 -26.39
N ASP A 370 5.14 4.27 -26.02
CA ASP A 370 4.38 4.18 -24.77
C ASP A 370 5.29 4.46 -23.56
N SER A 371 6.46 3.83 -23.54
CA SER A 371 7.49 4.01 -22.53
C SER A 371 7.98 5.47 -22.43
N TYR A 372 8.14 6.13 -23.57
CA TYR A 372 8.53 7.54 -23.64
C TYR A 372 7.44 8.47 -23.10
N TYR A 373 6.19 8.27 -23.49
CA TYR A 373 5.07 9.07 -22.95
C TYR A 373 4.86 8.86 -21.46
N ALA A 374 5.07 7.65 -20.96
CA ALA A 374 5.02 7.35 -19.52
C ALA A 374 6.09 8.14 -18.74
N LEU A 375 7.34 8.17 -19.23
CA LEU A 375 8.40 8.98 -18.63
C LEU A 375 8.08 10.48 -18.71
N MET A 376 7.64 10.96 -19.89
CA MET A 376 7.32 12.38 -20.06
C MET A 376 6.12 12.82 -19.20
N GLY A 377 5.18 11.93 -18.92
CA GLY A 377 4.07 12.16 -17.97
C GLY A 377 4.54 12.55 -16.57
N GLU A 378 5.67 11.98 -16.11
CA GLU A 378 6.32 12.36 -14.86
C GLU A 378 7.17 13.65 -15.03
N VAL A 379 8.07 13.66 -16.01
CA VAL A 379 9.08 14.72 -16.18
C VAL A 379 8.45 16.09 -16.52
N ASN A 380 7.34 16.12 -17.25
CA ASN A 380 6.63 17.35 -17.59
C ASN A 380 5.96 18.02 -16.38
N ARG A 381 5.84 17.32 -15.26
CA ARG A 381 5.34 17.87 -14.00
C ARG A 381 6.41 18.60 -13.19
N PHE A 382 7.68 18.42 -13.52
CA PHE A 382 8.80 18.98 -12.78
C PHE A 382 8.82 20.50 -12.80
N THR A 383 9.12 21.09 -11.65
CA THR A 383 9.57 22.48 -11.60
C THR A 383 10.93 22.62 -12.31
N PRO A 384 11.35 23.83 -12.69
CA PRO A 384 12.67 24.02 -13.28
C PRO A 384 13.83 23.49 -12.42
N GLN A 385 13.73 23.58 -11.09
CA GLN A 385 14.73 23.05 -10.15
C GLN A 385 14.76 21.53 -10.16
N GLN A 386 13.59 20.88 -10.06
CA GLN A 386 13.44 19.43 -10.14
C GLN A 386 13.99 18.90 -11.47
N ARG A 387 13.67 19.58 -12.56
CA ARG A 387 14.20 19.23 -13.89
C ARG A 387 15.72 19.35 -13.95
N LEU A 388 16.30 20.41 -13.39
CA LEU A 388 17.75 20.58 -13.35
C LEU A 388 18.45 19.48 -12.55
N ALA A 389 17.88 19.08 -11.40
CA ALA A 389 18.40 17.98 -10.57
C ALA A 389 18.35 16.65 -11.35
N PHE A 390 17.22 16.36 -11.98
CA PHE A 390 17.03 15.16 -12.81
C PHE A 390 18.03 15.10 -13.97
N ASP A 391 18.14 16.16 -14.75
CA ASP A 391 19.05 16.23 -15.91
C ASP A 391 20.52 16.12 -15.47
N ARG A 392 20.91 16.76 -14.34
CA ARG A 392 22.28 16.71 -13.82
C ARG A 392 22.71 15.27 -13.47
N TYR A 393 21.80 14.43 -13.00
CA TYR A 393 22.10 13.06 -12.64
C TYR A 393 21.99 12.11 -13.83
N TYR A 394 20.84 12.12 -14.53
CA TYR A 394 20.56 11.10 -15.56
C TYR A 394 21.27 11.35 -16.87
N MET A 395 21.44 12.58 -17.34
CA MET A 395 22.07 12.86 -18.64
C MET A 395 23.52 12.37 -18.72
N PRO A 396 24.44 12.65 -17.75
CA PRO A 396 25.80 12.13 -17.82
C PRO A 396 25.87 10.61 -17.71
N ARG A 397 24.98 10.00 -16.92
CA ARG A 397 24.87 8.55 -16.79
C ARG A 397 24.47 7.92 -18.12
N ASN A 398 23.43 8.44 -18.74
CA ASN A 398 22.91 7.96 -20.03
C ASN A 398 23.96 8.12 -21.14
N LYS A 399 24.66 9.26 -21.19
CA LYS A 399 25.75 9.48 -22.15
C LYS A 399 26.83 8.38 -22.05
N ARG A 400 27.28 8.05 -20.82
CA ARG A 400 28.26 6.97 -20.60
C ARG A 400 27.74 5.60 -21.08
N LEU A 401 26.46 5.30 -20.86
CA LEU A 401 25.85 4.06 -21.36
C LEU A 401 25.90 3.98 -22.90
N LEU A 402 25.48 5.05 -23.57
CA LEU A 402 25.44 5.10 -25.05
C LEU A 402 26.84 5.00 -25.67
N GLU A 403 27.85 5.62 -25.04
CA GLU A 403 29.25 5.53 -25.43
C GLU A 403 29.83 4.13 -25.23
N ALA A 404 29.44 3.46 -24.12
CA ALA A 404 29.91 2.12 -23.78
C ALA A 404 29.35 1.01 -24.68
N LYS A 405 28.22 1.24 -25.36
CA LYS A 405 27.54 0.29 -26.27
C LYS A 405 27.40 -1.12 -25.68
N LEU A 406 27.00 -1.20 -24.44
CA LEU A 406 26.84 -2.47 -23.71
C LEU A 406 25.80 -3.37 -24.38
N THR A 407 26.08 -4.67 -24.40
CA THR A 407 25.17 -5.70 -24.92
C THR A 407 25.16 -6.95 -24.03
N GLY A 408 24.19 -7.84 -24.23
CA GLY A 408 24.13 -9.14 -23.54
C GLY A 408 24.15 -8.96 -22.01
N ARG A 409 24.89 -9.80 -21.31
CA ARG A 409 24.93 -9.82 -19.83
C ARG A 409 25.42 -8.49 -19.22
N GLU A 410 26.32 -7.76 -19.90
CA GLU A 410 26.81 -6.48 -19.36
C GLU A 410 25.70 -5.40 -19.38
N LEU A 411 24.87 -5.37 -20.41
CA LEU A 411 23.70 -4.48 -20.44
C LEU A 411 22.67 -4.88 -19.35
N VAL A 412 22.43 -6.17 -19.15
CA VAL A 412 21.51 -6.66 -18.11
C VAL A 412 22.02 -6.29 -16.71
N LYS A 413 23.32 -6.44 -16.43
CA LYS A 413 23.92 -5.98 -15.18
C LYS A 413 23.75 -4.46 -15.00
N TRP A 414 23.99 -3.69 -16.07
CA TRP A 414 23.79 -2.24 -16.03
C TRP A 414 22.33 -1.87 -15.72
N LYS A 415 21.35 -2.55 -16.33
CA LYS A 415 19.92 -2.38 -16.04
C LYS A 415 19.64 -2.65 -14.56
N TYR A 416 20.10 -3.79 -14.04
CA TYR A 416 19.94 -4.17 -12.65
C TYR A 416 20.52 -3.13 -11.70
N GLN A 417 21.77 -2.70 -11.88
CA GLN A 417 22.42 -1.73 -11.03
C GLN A 417 21.64 -0.41 -10.95
N ASN A 418 21.16 0.09 -12.08
CA ASN A 418 20.42 1.35 -12.12
C ASN A 418 18.99 1.21 -11.57
N TYR A 419 18.36 0.06 -11.76
CA TYR A 419 17.10 -0.29 -11.12
C TYR A 419 17.23 -0.28 -9.59
N ILE A 420 18.20 -1.00 -9.02
CA ILE A 420 18.37 -1.08 -7.57
C ILE A 420 18.74 0.28 -6.98
N ARG A 421 19.65 1.03 -7.61
CA ARG A 421 20.04 2.38 -7.15
C ARG A 421 18.86 3.32 -7.03
N ASP A 422 18.02 3.39 -8.06
CA ASP A 422 16.83 4.25 -8.04
C ASP A 422 15.82 3.75 -6.99
N TYR A 423 15.62 2.45 -6.86
CA TYR A 423 14.69 1.85 -5.90
C TYR A 423 15.10 2.17 -4.45
N VAL A 424 16.36 1.92 -4.07
CA VAL A 424 16.82 2.18 -2.69
C VAL A 424 16.92 3.68 -2.37
N ALA A 425 17.19 4.52 -3.38
CA ALA A 425 17.18 5.96 -3.20
C ALA A 425 15.76 6.50 -2.91
N VAL A 426 14.74 5.90 -3.54
CA VAL A 426 13.32 6.20 -3.21
C VAL A 426 12.98 5.76 -1.80
N ILE A 427 13.48 4.59 -1.34
CA ILE A 427 13.26 4.09 0.02
C ILE A 427 13.87 5.01 1.06
N HIS A 428 14.98 5.65 0.76
CA HIS A 428 15.61 6.58 1.71
C HIS A 428 14.64 7.71 2.14
N SER A 429 13.83 8.22 1.21
CA SER A 429 12.76 9.18 1.55
C SER A 429 11.67 8.57 2.43
N VAL A 430 11.38 7.28 2.27
CA VAL A 430 10.42 6.55 3.12
C VAL A 430 10.97 6.40 4.54
N ASP A 431 12.22 5.98 4.66
CA ASP A 431 12.88 5.83 5.96
C ASP A 431 12.93 7.16 6.73
N GLU A 432 13.27 8.28 6.06
CA GLU A 432 13.16 9.62 6.63
C GLU A 432 11.74 9.97 7.08
N SER A 433 10.73 9.62 6.28
CA SER A 433 9.31 9.80 6.64
C SER A 433 8.96 9.08 7.94
N VAL A 434 9.39 7.81 8.07
CA VAL A 434 9.20 7.03 9.30
C VAL A 434 9.88 7.73 10.48
N GLY A 435 11.11 8.20 10.30
CA GLY A 435 11.85 8.96 11.33
C GLY A 435 11.06 10.17 11.82
N ARG A 436 10.57 10.99 10.89
CA ARG A 436 9.78 12.20 11.21
C ARG A 436 8.49 11.88 11.98
N LEU A 437 7.79 10.81 11.63
CA LEU A 437 6.58 10.38 12.34
C LEU A 437 6.90 9.88 13.76
N LEU A 438 7.96 9.09 13.92
CA LEU A 438 8.39 8.61 15.23
C LEU A 438 8.82 9.77 16.13
N ASP A 439 9.60 10.72 15.59
CA ASP A 439 10.05 11.93 16.31
C ASP A 439 8.85 12.78 16.74
N TYR A 440 7.83 12.93 15.87
CA TYR A 440 6.61 13.64 16.23
C TYR A 440 5.89 12.98 17.43
N LEU A 441 5.74 11.65 17.42
CA LEU A 441 5.10 10.94 18.53
C LEU A 441 5.85 11.13 19.84
N GLU A 442 7.19 11.04 19.83
CA GLU A 442 8.02 11.24 21.01
C GLU A 442 7.96 12.68 21.55
N GLN A 443 8.08 13.68 20.66
CA GLN A 443 8.03 15.10 21.02
C GLN A 443 6.70 15.54 21.63
N HIS A 444 5.62 14.75 21.39
CA HIS A 444 4.28 15.06 21.88
C HIS A 444 3.77 14.05 22.93
N ASP A 445 4.65 13.22 23.51
CA ASP A 445 4.32 12.20 24.51
C ASP A 445 3.23 11.21 24.05
N LEU A 446 3.14 10.97 22.74
CA LEU A 446 2.16 10.04 22.15
C LEU A 446 2.72 8.62 21.98
N ASP A 447 4.04 8.45 21.95
CA ASP A 447 4.72 7.19 21.65
C ASP A 447 4.35 6.07 22.63
N LYS A 448 4.16 6.39 23.93
CA LYS A 448 3.82 5.41 24.97
C LYS A 448 2.45 4.75 24.80
N ASN A 449 1.49 5.45 24.18
CA ASN A 449 0.14 4.94 23.96
C ASN A 449 -0.22 4.87 22.46
N THR A 450 0.78 4.71 21.60
CA THR A 450 0.59 4.52 20.15
C THR A 450 1.25 3.24 19.70
N ILE A 451 0.45 2.34 19.10
CA ILE A 451 1.01 1.23 18.33
C ILE A 451 1.41 1.75 16.96
N VAL A 452 2.67 1.55 16.60
CA VAL A 452 3.22 1.90 15.28
C VAL A 452 3.45 0.62 14.49
N ILE A 453 2.84 0.52 13.33
CA ILE A 453 2.92 -0.64 12.43
C ILE A 453 3.51 -0.16 11.11
N TYR A 454 4.58 -0.81 10.67
CA TYR A 454 5.16 -0.60 9.35
C TYR A 454 5.06 -1.88 8.52
N THR A 455 4.61 -1.75 7.27
CA THR A 455 4.49 -2.87 6.32
C THR A 455 4.50 -2.40 4.87
N SER A 456 4.42 -3.34 3.94
CA SER A 456 4.12 -3.10 2.52
C SER A 456 2.82 -3.79 2.12
N ASP A 457 2.20 -3.35 1.03
CA ASP A 457 1.00 -4.00 0.50
C ASP A 457 1.31 -5.36 -0.16
N GLN A 458 2.55 -5.63 -0.57
CA GLN A 458 3.11 -6.94 -0.94
C GLN A 458 4.64 -6.91 -0.93
N GLY A 459 5.27 -8.06 -1.19
CA GLY A 459 6.69 -8.16 -1.49
C GLY A 459 7.02 -7.67 -2.90
N PHE A 460 8.31 -7.75 -3.28
CA PHE A 460 8.79 -7.29 -4.58
C PHE A 460 10.12 -7.96 -4.93
N TYR A 461 10.30 -8.41 -6.17
CA TYR A 461 11.55 -8.99 -6.63
C TYR A 461 12.62 -7.93 -6.81
N MET A 462 13.77 -8.16 -6.19
CA MET A 462 14.95 -7.30 -6.29
C MET A 462 16.03 -7.92 -7.20
N GLY A 463 15.57 -8.62 -8.25
CA GLY A 463 16.43 -9.36 -9.17
C GLY A 463 16.46 -10.86 -8.96
N GLU A 464 15.83 -11.38 -7.90
CA GLU A 464 15.68 -12.82 -7.72
C GLU A 464 14.97 -13.41 -8.94
N HIS A 465 15.40 -14.56 -9.40
CA HIS A 465 14.95 -15.22 -10.63
C HIS A 465 15.16 -14.39 -11.91
N GLY A 466 15.96 -13.33 -11.86
CA GLY A 466 16.10 -12.36 -12.94
C GLY A 466 14.88 -11.43 -13.09
N TRP A 467 14.02 -11.32 -12.09
CA TRP A 467 12.75 -10.60 -12.15
C TRP A 467 12.77 -9.27 -11.38
N PHE A 468 11.81 -8.44 -11.72
CA PHE A 468 11.30 -7.30 -10.96
C PHE A 468 9.77 -7.40 -10.88
N ASP A 469 9.08 -6.49 -10.16
CA ASP A 469 7.64 -6.55 -9.90
C ASP A 469 7.28 -7.64 -8.84
N LYS A 470 6.08 -8.22 -8.85
CA LYS A 470 5.49 -9.12 -7.84
C LYS A 470 4.57 -10.15 -8.49
N ARG A 471 3.43 -10.52 -7.92
CA ARG A 471 2.29 -11.28 -8.46
C ARG A 471 2.35 -12.79 -8.20
N PHE A 472 3.47 -13.45 -8.37
CA PHE A 472 3.59 -14.88 -8.05
C PHE A 472 3.44 -15.18 -6.57
N MET A 473 3.08 -16.43 -6.25
CA MET A 473 3.07 -16.93 -4.88
C MET A 473 4.48 -17.27 -4.34
N TYR A 474 5.55 -16.95 -5.06
CA TYR A 474 6.93 -17.14 -4.55
C TYR A 474 7.22 -16.19 -3.38
N GLU A 475 8.19 -16.59 -2.52
CA GLU A 475 8.44 -15.87 -1.26
C GLU A 475 8.67 -14.38 -1.48
N GLU A 476 9.47 -13.96 -2.45
CA GLU A 476 9.81 -12.55 -2.67
C GLU A 476 8.60 -11.67 -2.98
N SER A 477 7.56 -12.27 -3.56
CA SER A 477 6.34 -11.57 -3.96
C SER A 477 5.27 -11.58 -2.87
N MET A 478 5.01 -12.76 -2.25
CA MET A 478 3.94 -12.86 -1.25
C MET A 478 4.39 -12.48 0.17
N HIS A 479 5.69 -12.53 0.46
CA HIS A 479 6.24 -12.20 1.77
C HIS A 479 6.43 -10.69 1.88
N THR A 480 5.82 -10.07 2.87
CA THR A 480 5.83 -8.62 3.10
C THR A 480 6.51 -8.28 4.42
N PRO A 481 7.24 -7.16 4.52
CA PRO A 481 7.79 -6.73 5.80
C PRO A 481 6.67 -6.43 6.80
N LEU A 482 6.92 -6.70 8.07
CA LEU A 482 6.07 -6.27 9.17
C LEU A 482 6.91 -5.97 10.40
N ILE A 483 6.88 -4.72 10.85
CA ILE A 483 7.55 -4.25 12.06
C ILE A 483 6.49 -3.57 12.93
N ILE A 484 6.37 -3.97 14.20
CA ILE A 484 5.38 -3.40 15.12
C ILE A 484 6.07 -2.97 16.40
N SER A 485 5.87 -1.71 16.79
CA SER A 485 6.30 -1.19 18.09
C SER A 485 5.09 -0.72 18.89
N PHE A 486 5.01 -1.18 20.13
CA PHE A 486 4.03 -0.73 21.10
C PHE A 486 4.68 -0.77 22.50
N PRO A 487 5.24 0.35 22.97
CA PRO A 487 5.99 0.41 24.21
C PRO A 487 5.19 -0.11 25.41
N GLY A 488 5.81 -0.96 26.23
CA GLY A 488 5.16 -1.57 27.38
C GLY A 488 4.24 -2.78 27.08
N HIS A 489 3.93 -3.03 25.79
CA HIS A 489 3.06 -4.14 25.37
C HIS A 489 3.79 -5.17 24.50
N ILE A 490 4.80 -4.74 23.76
CA ILE A 490 5.64 -5.59 22.92
C ILE A 490 7.05 -5.60 23.48
N LYS A 491 7.65 -6.78 23.58
CA LYS A 491 9.05 -6.92 24.00
C LYS A 491 9.96 -6.30 22.94
N GLU A 492 10.73 -5.30 23.31
CA GLU A 492 11.67 -4.61 22.41
C GLU A 492 12.72 -5.56 21.84
N GLY A 493 13.06 -5.38 20.55
CA GLY A 493 14.04 -6.16 19.82
C GLY A 493 13.67 -7.65 19.66
N SER A 494 12.40 -8.00 19.84
CA SER A 494 11.93 -9.38 19.66
C SER A 494 11.64 -9.71 18.19
N VAL A 495 11.63 -11.02 17.88
CA VAL A 495 11.36 -11.55 16.56
C VAL A 495 10.22 -12.57 16.63
N CYS A 496 9.25 -12.47 15.73
CA CYS A 496 8.15 -13.41 15.56
C CYS A 496 8.32 -14.21 14.27
N HIS A 497 8.27 -15.55 14.38
CA HIS A 497 8.35 -16.48 13.24
C HIS A 497 7.00 -17.14 12.91
N GLN A 498 5.94 -16.83 13.64
CA GLN A 498 4.62 -17.41 13.41
C GLN A 498 3.93 -16.74 12.21
N LEU A 499 3.20 -17.53 11.44
CA LEU A 499 2.58 -17.09 10.18
C LEU A 499 1.52 -16.00 10.43
N VAL A 500 1.70 -14.85 9.81
CA VAL A 500 0.74 -13.73 9.77
C VAL A 500 0.34 -13.47 8.32
N GLN A 501 -0.89 -13.02 8.11
CA GLN A 501 -1.37 -12.66 6.79
C GLN A 501 -2.08 -11.30 6.84
N ASN A 502 -2.07 -10.53 5.76
CA ASN A 502 -2.65 -9.17 5.74
C ASN A 502 -4.15 -9.11 6.08
N ILE A 503 -4.90 -10.22 5.99
CA ILE A 503 -6.28 -10.34 6.50
C ILE A 503 -6.38 -10.21 8.03
N ASP A 504 -5.26 -10.29 8.75
CA ASP A 504 -5.19 -10.21 10.21
C ASP A 504 -5.16 -8.76 10.73
N PHE A 505 -4.83 -7.79 9.87
CA PHE A 505 -4.66 -6.40 10.30
C PHE A 505 -5.99 -5.78 10.77
N ALA A 506 -7.08 -5.91 9.98
CA ALA A 506 -8.38 -5.39 10.40
C ALA A 506 -8.86 -5.98 11.73
N PRO A 507 -8.85 -7.33 11.94
CA PRO A 507 -9.13 -7.92 13.25
C PRO A 507 -8.25 -7.40 14.37
N THR A 508 -6.96 -7.14 14.11
CA THR A 508 -6.03 -6.61 15.11
C THR A 508 -6.38 -5.18 15.52
N PHE A 509 -6.68 -4.30 14.56
CA PHE A 509 -7.11 -2.93 14.87
C PHE A 509 -8.39 -2.91 15.70
N LEU A 510 -9.35 -3.78 15.37
CA LEU A 510 -10.60 -3.91 16.13
C LEU A 510 -10.35 -4.41 17.55
N SER A 511 -9.48 -5.41 17.72
CA SER A 511 -9.11 -5.97 19.02
C SER A 511 -8.46 -4.91 19.91
N LEU A 512 -7.45 -4.19 19.40
CA LEU A 512 -6.78 -3.07 20.10
C LEU A 512 -7.76 -1.97 20.54
N ALA A 513 -8.83 -1.74 19.77
CA ALA A 513 -9.87 -0.78 20.09
C ALA A 513 -10.96 -1.33 21.02
N GLY A 514 -10.89 -2.61 21.44
CA GLY A 514 -11.93 -3.27 22.19
C GLY A 514 -13.24 -3.48 21.41
N VAL A 515 -13.16 -3.54 20.07
CA VAL A 515 -14.30 -3.71 19.17
C VAL A 515 -14.40 -5.17 18.76
N LYS A 516 -15.60 -5.72 18.85
CA LYS A 516 -15.84 -7.11 18.44
C LYS A 516 -15.65 -7.29 16.94
N GLN A 517 -14.81 -8.25 16.57
CA GLN A 517 -14.59 -8.66 15.19
C GLN A 517 -15.89 -9.17 14.55
N PRO A 518 -16.26 -8.70 13.34
CA PRO A 518 -17.32 -9.30 12.53
C PRO A 518 -17.06 -10.78 12.22
N LYS A 519 -18.12 -11.59 12.21
CA LYS A 519 -18.01 -13.05 11.99
C LYS A 519 -17.50 -13.42 10.59
N GLU A 520 -17.76 -12.57 9.62
CA GLU A 520 -17.35 -12.73 8.23
C GLU A 520 -15.86 -12.50 7.98
N MET A 521 -15.14 -11.86 8.91
CA MET A 521 -13.68 -11.67 8.78
C MET A 521 -12.94 -12.96 9.15
N PRO A 522 -12.28 -13.66 8.19
CA PRO A 522 -11.60 -14.92 8.45
C PRO A 522 -10.23 -14.76 9.15
N GLY A 523 -9.66 -13.53 9.13
CA GLY A 523 -8.43 -13.20 9.82
C GLY A 523 -8.56 -13.32 11.35
N ARG A 524 -7.45 -13.23 12.05
CA ARG A 524 -7.39 -13.26 13.53
C ARG A 524 -6.49 -12.14 14.05
N THR A 525 -6.78 -11.62 15.22
CA THR A 525 -5.89 -10.65 15.88
C THR A 525 -4.51 -11.26 16.11
N ILE A 526 -3.46 -10.49 15.85
CA ILE A 526 -2.08 -10.87 16.10
C ILE A 526 -1.58 -10.42 17.49
N GLU A 527 -2.41 -9.78 18.31
CA GLU A 527 -2.04 -9.36 19.67
C GLU A 527 -1.45 -10.48 20.55
N PRO A 528 -1.94 -11.75 20.48
CA PRO A 528 -1.34 -12.82 21.26
C PRO A 528 0.15 -13.06 20.95
N LEU A 529 0.62 -12.66 19.76
CA LEU A 529 2.03 -12.77 19.36
C LEU A 529 2.91 -11.70 20.03
N PHE A 530 2.34 -10.60 20.51
CA PHE A 530 3.06 -9.48 21.11
C PHE A 530 3.83 -9.86 22.39
N ALA A 531 3.42 -10.94 23.04
CA ALA A 531 4.14 -11.49 24.19
C ALA A 531 5.56 -11.99 23.84
N GLY A 532 5.91 -12.10 22.56
CA GLY A 532 7.23 -12.59 22.10
C GLY A 532 7.47 -14.07 22.40
N THR A 533 6.41 -14.82 22.66
CA THR A 533 6.45 -16.29 22.91
C THR A 533 5.61 -17.01 21.85
N THR A 534 5.96 -18.28 21.58
CA THR A 534 5.21 -19.11 20.65
C THR A 534 3.79 -19.35 21.17
N VAL A 535 2.80 -18.89 20.40
CA VAL A 535 1.39 -19.11 20.69
C VAL A 535 0.99 -20.53 20.27
N LYS A 536 0.56 -21.35 21.24
CA LYS A 536 0.02 -22.69 20.96
C LYS A 536 -1.25 -22.58 20.11
N ASN A 537 -1.45 -23.51 19.19
CA ASN A 537 -2.61 -23.55 18.29
C ASN A 537 -2.73 -22.35 17.33
N TRP A 538 -1.62 -21.66 17.05
CA TRP A 538 -1.57 -20.68 15.95
C TRP A 538 -1.70 -21.38 14.60
N ARG A 539 -2.03 -20.62 13.54
CA ARG A 539 -2.14 -21.20 12.18
C ARG A 539 -0.82 -21.81 11.74
N LYS A 540 -0.90 -22.89 10.96
CA LYS A 540 0.25 -23.62 10.41
C LYS A 540 0.36 -23.51 8.90
N ASP A 541 -0.62 -22.88 8.27
CA ASP A 541 -0.69 -22.71 6.82
C ASP A 541 -1.47 -21.43 6.46
N LEU A 542 -1.26 -20.96 5.23
CA LEU A 542 -1.88 -19.81 4.61
C LEU A 542 -2.43 -20.20 3.25
N TYR A 543 -3.53 -19.55 2.85
CA TYR A 543 -4.06 -19.59 1.50
C TYR A 543 -3.66 -18.33 0.74
N TYR A 544 -3.30 -18.48 -0.54
CA TYR A 544 -2.96 -17.41 -1.47
C TYR A 544 -3.74 -17.59 -2.76
N HIS A 545 -4.15 -16.48 -3.43
CA HIS A 545 -4.82 -16.55 -4.70
C HIS A 545 -4.58 -15.31 -5.57
N TYR A 546 -4.02 -15.50 -6.76
CA TYR A 546 -3.80 -14.47 -7.78
C TYR A 546 -4.74 -14.67 -8.97
N TYR A 547 -5.47 -13.60 -9.34
CA TYR A 547 -6.55 -13.65 -10.33
C TYR A 547 -6.26 -12.86 -11.61
N ASP A 548 -5.28 -11.93 -11.58
CA ASP A 548 -5.12 -10.84 -12.56
C ASP A 548 -4.44 -11.31 -13.85
N TYR A 549 -5.07 -12.22 -14.59
CA TYR A 549 -4.63 -12.71 -15.89
C TYR A 549 -5.76 -12.61 -16.91
N PRO A 550 -5.47 -12.18 -18.17
CA PRO A 550 -4.21 -11.63 -18.68
C PRO A 550 -4.09 -10.12 -18.34
N THR A 551 -2.89 -9.70 -17.91
CA THR A 551 -2.54 -8.29 -17.65
C THR A 551 -1.10 -8.00 -18.09
N TYR A 552 -0.57 -6.80 -17.83
CA TYR A 552 0.73 -6.33 -18.30
C TYR A 552 1.89 -7.32 -18.12
N HIS A 553 1.93 -8.05 -17.02
CA HIS A 553 3.03 -8.96 -16.72
C HIS A 553 2.76 -10.43 -17.07
N LEU A 554 1.60 -10.74 -17.61
CA LEU A 554 1.18 -12.06 -18.08
C LEU A 554 1.44 -13.21 -17.09
N VAL A 555 1.36 -12.92 -15.80
CA VAL A 555 1.44 -13.94 -14.76
C VAL A 555 0.13 -14.72 -14.72
N ARG A 556 0.21 -16.04 -14.88
CA ARG A 556 -0.94 -16.94 -14.91
C ARG A 556 -1.69 -16.94 -13.58
N LYS A 557 -3.03 -17.12 -13.63
CA LYS A 557 -3.83 -17.37 -12.44
C LYS A 557 -3.27 -18.53 -11.66
N HIS A 558 -3.23 -18.41 -10.36
CA HIS A 558 -2.79 -19.49 -9.48
C HIS A 558 -3.30 -19.26 -8.06
N ASP A 559 -3.52 -20.36 -7.37
CA ASP A 559 -3.75 -20.38 -5.93
C ASP A 559 -2.87 -21.43 -5.25
N GLY A 560 -2.81 -21.41 -3.93
CA GLY A 560 -1.95 -22.35 -3.27
C GLY A 560 -2.04 -22.33 -1.76
N VAL A 561 -1.25 -23.21 -1.16
CA VAL A 561 -1.09 -23.35 0.28
C VAL A 561 0.39 -23.23 0.63
N ARG A 562 0.70 -22.34 1.56
CA ARG A 562 2.03 -22.19 2.17
C ARG A 562 1.96 -22.60 3.62
N THR A 563 2.78 -23.60 4.03
CA THR A 563 3.01 -23.99 5.41
C THR A 563 4.34 -23.42 5.92
N GLU A 564 4.74 -23.69 7.15
CA GLU A 564 6.07 -23.28 7.64
C GLU A 564 7.24 -23.85 6.83
N ARG A 565 7.04 -25.00 6.14
CA ARG A 565 8.08 -25.68 5.38
C ARG A 565 7.79 -25.86 3.90
N TYR A 566 6.55 -26.15 3.54
CA TYR A 566 6.20 -26.51 2.17
C TYR A 566 5.27 -25.50 1.55
N LYS A 567 5.40 -25.32 0.23
CA LYS A 567 4.52 -24.52 -0.58
C LYS A 567 4.02 -25.34 -1.78
N LEU A 568 2.70 -25.42 -1.95
CA LEU A 568 2.05 -25.99 -3.13
C LEU A 568 1.35 -24.88 -3.89
N ILE A 569 1.66 -24.72 -5.17
CA ILE A 569 1.03 -23.76 -6.08
C ILE A 569 0.31 -24.51 -7.18
N HIS A 570 -0.94 -24.15 -7.46
CA HIS A 570 -1.74 -24.63 -8.58
C HIS A 570 -1.89 -23.54 -9.61
N PHE A 571 -1.25 -23.66 -10.75
CA PHE A 571 -1.44 -22.79 -11.89
C PHE A 571 -2.58 -23.32 -12.75
N TYR A 572 -3.57 -22.48 -13.07
CA TYR A 572 -4.77 -22.89 -13.76
C TYR A 572 -5.34 -21.79 -14.64
N GLY A 573 -6.27 -22.16 -15.48
CA GLY A 573 -7.11 -21.24 -16.24
C GLY A 573 -7.00 -21.41 -17.75
N LYS A 574 -8.01 -20.87 -18.41
CA LYS A 574 -8.09 -20.85 -19.87
C LYS A 574 -7.00 -19.95 -20.42
N GLY A 575 -6.44 -20.38 -21.52
CA GLY A 575 -5.58 -19.54 -22.37
C GLY A 575 -6.37 -18.40 -22.99
N GLY A 576 -5.66 -17.46 -23.56
CA GLY A 576 -6.26 -16.34 -24.26
C GLY A 576 -6.51 -16.67 -25.73
N ASP A 577 -7.77 -16.48 -26.20
CA ASP A 577 -8.04 -16.27 -27.61
C ASP A 577 -7.80 -14.80 -27.94
N ARG A 578 -6.83 -14.51 -28.76
CA ARG A 578 -6.44 -13.14 -29.14
C ARG A 578 -7.64 -12.34 -29.64
N ALA A 579 -8.47 -12.93 -30.50
CA ALA A 579 -9.59 -12.24 -31.11
C ALA A 579 -10.66 -11.88 -30.05
N VAL A 580 -10.90 -12.76 -29.08
CA VAL A 580 -11.84 -12.52 -27.98
C VAL A 580 -11.32 -11.43 -27.05
N GLN A 581 -10.02 -11.45 -26.73
CA GLN A 581 -9.37 -10.46 -25.88
C GLN A 581 -9.37 -9.09 -26.54
N GLU A 582 -8.93 -8.99 -27.78
CA GLU A 582 -8.93 -7.72 -28.55
C GLU A 582 -10.34 -7.15 -28.62
N ASN A 583 -11.35 -7.97 -28.90
CA ASN A 583 -12.73 -7.54 -29.07
C ASN A 583 -13.33 -6.95 -27.78
N LYS A 584 -12.94 -7.47 -26.60
CA LYS A 584 -13.34 -6.93 -25.28
C LYS A 584 -12.93 -5.46 -25.12
N PHE A 585 -11.71 -5.11 -25.51
CA PHE A 585 -11.16 -3.78 -25.33
C PHE A 585 -11.47 -2.80 -26.50
N GLN A 586 -11.68 -3.32 -27.72
CA GLN A 586 -12.01 -2.50 -28.89
C GLN A 586 -13.40 -1.86 -28.84
N ARG A 587 -14.34 -2.44 -28.10
CA ARG A 587 -15.75 -2.03 -28.11
C ARG A 587 -16.06 -0.73 -27.40
N MET A 588 -15.07 -0.05 -26.83
CA MET A 588 -15.26 1.14 -26.00
C MET A 588 -14.42 2.34 -26.46
N PRO A 589 -14.55 2.81 -27.75
CA PRO A 589 -13.81 3.99 -28.23
C PRO A 589 -14.11 5.22 -27.37
N GLY A 590 -13.07 5.98 -27.01
CA GLY A 590 -13.20 7.19 -26.20
C GLY A 590 -13.24 6.98 -24.69
N THR A 591 -13.16 5.74 -24.22
CA THR A 591 -13.04 5.41 -22.80
C THR A 591 -11.58 5.21 -22.37
N SER A 592 -11.32 5.17 -21.05
CA SER A 592 -10.00 4.80 -20.51
C SER A 592 -9.58 3.40 -20.92
N GLU A 593 -10.55 2.48 -21.10
CA GLU A 593 -10.33 1.11 -21.56
C GLU A 593 -9.83 1.08 -23.00
N TYR A 594 -10.29 1.98 -23.86
CA TYR A 594 -9.78 2.07 -25.25
C TYR A 594 -8.33 2.54 -25.28
N GLY A 595 -7.95 3.50 -24.43
CA GLY A 595 -6.55 3.91 -24.23
C GLY A 595 -5.69 2.75 -23.74
N THR A 596 -6.22 1.97 -22.80
CA THR A 596 -5.60 0.74 -22.31
C THR A 596 -5.45 -0.31 -23.42
N TYR A 597 -6.45 -0.48 -24.29
CA TYR A 597 -6.35 -1.39 -25.44
C TYR A 597 -5.18 -1.04 -26.35
N GLN A 598 -5.00 0.23 -26.70
CA GLN A 598 -3.89 0.66 -27.56
C GLN A 598 -2.53 0.38 -26.91
N ALA A 599 -2.39 0.69 -25.62
CA ALA A 599 -1.18 0.39 -24.87
C ALA A 599 -0.90 -1.12 -24.79
N LEU A 600 -1.91 -1.95 -24.53
CA LEU A 600 -1.78 -3.40 -24.48
C LEU A 600 -1.45 -4.02 -25.84
N LYS A 601 -2.02 -3.47 -26.91
CA LYS A 601 -1.69 -3.89 -28.27
C LYS A 601 -0.23 -3.57 -28.62
N ALA A 602 0.25 -2.40 -28.21
CA ALA A 602 1.62 -1.97 -28.41
C ALA A 602 2.66 -2.90 -27.78
N ILE A 603 2.34 -3.56 -26.66
CA ILE A 603 3.22 -4.50 -25.97
C ILE A 603 2.94 -5.97 -26.32
N HIS A 604 2.28 -6.24 -27.44
CA HIS A 604 1.92 -7.59 -27.86
C HIS A 604 1.18 -8.42 -26.80
N TYR A 605 0.38 -7.75 -25.98
CA TYR A 605 -0.38 -8.35 -24.90
C TYR A 605 -1.41 -9.39 -25.40
N PHE A 606 -2.10 -9.06 -26.51
CA PHE A 606 -3.11 -9.95 -27.10
C PHE A 606 -2.44 -11.04 -27.90
N ARG A 607 -2.55 -12.27 -27.42
CA ARG A 607 -1.97 -13.44 -28.05
C ARG A 607 -2.78 -14.70 -27.73
N ASP A 608 -2.61 -15.72 -28.54
CA ASP A 608 -3.15 -17.04 -28.26
C ASP A 608 -2.26 -17.74 -27.24
N ASP A 609 -2.84 -18.12 -26.12
CA ASP A 609 -2.15 -18.83 -25.05
C ASP A 609 -2.85 -20.16 -24.76
N ALA A 610 -2.06 -21.21 -24.48
CA ALA A 610 -2.59 -22.50 -24.09
C ALA A 610 -3.26 -22.46 -22.70
N ASP A 611 -4.26 -23.32 -22.50
CA ASP A 611 -4.78 -23.62 -21.17
C ASP A 611 -3.66 -24.15 -20.28
N VAL A 612 -3.72 -23.82 -18.99
CA VAL A 612 -2.80 -24.34 -17.99
C VAL A 612 -3.55 -25.02 -16.86
N ASP A 613 -3.04 -26.15 -16.39
CA ASP A 613 -3.49 -26.89 -15.22
C ASP A 613 -2.34 -27.77 -14.73
N TYR A 614 -1.50 -27.22 -13.83
CA TYR A 614 -0.37 -27.93 -13.28
C TYR A 614 -0.01 -27.44 -11.88
N TYR A 615 0.78 -28.23 -11.17
CA TYR A 615 1.22 -27.91 -9.81
C TYR A 615 2.72 -27.74 -9.72
N GLU A 616 3.13 -26.88 -8.79
CA GLU A 616 4.50 -26.77 -8.31
C GLU A 616 4.53 -27.01 -6.80
N LEU A 617 5.53 -27.71 -6.32
CA LEU A 617 5.74 -28.03 -4.90
C LEU A 617 7.18 -27.71 -4.51
N TYR A 618 7.34 -26.97 -3.44
CA TYR A 618 8.65 -26.55 -2.91
C TYR A 618 8.82 -26.95 -1.44
N ASP A 619 10.03 -27.38 -1.07
CA ASP A 619 10.46 -27.55 0.31
C ASP A 619 11.33 -26.35 0.71
N LEU A 620 10.71 -25.33 1.32
CA LEU A 620 11.34 -24.05 1.66
C LEU A 620 12.50 -24.19 2.68
N GLN A 621 12.63 -25.34 3.35
CA GLN A 621 13.74 -25.60 4.25
C GLN A 621 15.03 -25.96 3.50
N THR A 622 14.93 -26.69 2.40
CA THR A 622 16.05 -27.15 1.59
C THR A 622 16.24 -26.33 0.32
N ASP A 623 15.19 -25.68 -0.14
CA ASP A 623 15.15 -24.82 -1.33
C ASP A 623 14.38 -23.51 -1.01
N PRO A 624 14.96 -22.62 -0.19
CA PRO A 624 14.32 -21.37 0.20
C PRO A 624 14.11 -20.40 -0.97
N ASN A 625 14.82 -20.59 -2.07
CA ASN A 625 14.73 -19.79 -3.29
C ASN A 625 13.79 -20.39 -4.35
N GLU A 626 13.07 -21.47 -4.04
CA GLU A 626 12.07 -22.09 -4.91
C GLU A 626 12.53 -22.38 -6.35
N LEU A 627 13.78 -22.87 -6.48
CA LEU A 627 14.40 -23.22 -7.77
C LEU A 627 14.02 -24.62 -8.27
N HIS A 628 13.64 -25.52 -7.36
CA HIS A 628 13.45 -26.93 -7.64
C HIS A 628 12.03 -27.37 -7.36
N ASN A 629 11.18 -27.39 -8.39
CA ASN A 629 9.85 -27.97 -8.29
C ASN A 629 9.96 -29.49 -8.08
N ILE A 630 9.55 -29.96 -6.92
CA ILE A 630 9.56 -31.37 -6.52
C ILE A 630 8.19 -32.06 -6.68
N TYR A 631 7.20 -31.41 -7.28
CA TYR A 631 5.90 -32.01 -7.53
C TYR A 631 6.04 -33.24 -8.43
N GLY A 632 5.42 -34.36 -8.02
CA GLY A 632 5.48 -35.62 -8.78
C GLY A 632 6.80 -36.41 -8.63
N GLN A 633 7.77 -35.92 -7.86
CA GLN A 633 9.00 -36.66 -7.60
C GLN A 633 8.77 -37.79 -6.58
N LYS A 634 9.54 -38.87 -6.68
CA LYS A 634 9.48 -40.00 -5.76
C LYS A 634 9.74 -39.53 -4.30
N GLY A 635 8.86 -39.90 -3.40
CA GLY A 635 8.96 -39.55 -1.98
C GLY A 635 8.17 -38.30 -1.57
N THR A 636 7.58 -37.56 -2.54
CA THR A 636 6.75 -36.38 -2.27
C THR A 636 5.25 -36.66 -2.24
N GLU A 637 4.83 -37.91 -2.47
CA GLU A 637 3.41 -38.29 -2.65
C GLU A 637 2.56 -38.00 -1.40
N ALA A 638 3.13 -38.20 -0.22
CA ALA A 638 2.40 -37.99 1.03
C ALA A 638 2.13 -36.51 1.28
N ILE A 639 3.17 -35.66 1.17
CA ILE A 639 3.04 -34.22 1.35
C ILE A 639 2.19 -33.59 0.26
N THR A 640 2.31 -34.02 -0.98
CA THR A 640 1.47 -33.58 -2.09
C THR A 640 -0.01 -33.86 -1.80
N ARG A 641 -0.37 -35.08 -1.40
CA ARG A 641 -1.77 -35.41 -1.03
C ARG A 641 -2.27 -34.56 0.13
N GLN A 642 -1.44 -34.34 1.15
CA GLN A 642 -1.78 -33.52 2.30
C GLN A 642 -2.09 -32.07 1.88
N LEU A 643 -1.22 -31.43 1.12
CA LEU A 643 -1.38 -30.05 0.70
C LEU A 643 -2.51 -29.87 -0.32
N MET A 644 -2.69 -30.79 -1.24
CA MET A 644 -3.86 -30.80 -2.16
C MET A 644 -5.18 -30.95 -1.40
N LYS A 645 -5.21 -31.80 -0.35
CA LYS A 645 -6.39 -31.90 0.52
C LYS A 645 -6.65 -30.57 1.23
N ARG A 646 -5.60 -29.92 1.73
CA ARG A 646 -5.70 -28.63 2.42
C ARG A 646 -6.15 -27.51 1.48
N LEU A 647 -5.62 -27.46 0.26
CA LEU A 647 -6.02 -26.51 -0.78
C LEU A 647 -7.53 -26.65 -1.10
N ARG A 648 -7.99 -27.89 -1.34
CA ARG A 648 -9.43 -28.16 -1.56
C ARG A 648 -10.28 -27.77 -0.34
N GLN A 649 -9.76 -27.93 0.87
CA GLN A 649 -10.44 -27.49 2.08
C GLN A 649 -10.56 -25.96 2.14
N TYR A 650 -9.49 -25.21 1.88
CA TYR A 650 -9.53 -23.75 1.78
C TYR A 650 -10.54 -23.26 0.76
N ARG A 651 -10.54 -23.81 -0.45
CA ARG A 651 -11.50 -23.43 -1.50
C ARG A 651 -12.95 -23.60 -1.04
N ARG A 652 -13.27 -24.69 -0.32
CA ARG A 652 -14.60 -24.91 0.24
C ARG A 652 -14.92 -23.95 1.39
N GLU A 653 -14.02 -23.83 2.37
CA GLU A 653 -14.21 -22.99 3.57
C GLU A 653 -14.39 -21.52 3.21
N LEU A 654 -13.57 -21.04 2.27
CA LEU A 654 -13.57 -19.67 1.81
C LEU A 654 -14.58 -19.42 0.69
N ARG A 655 -15.24 -20.46 0.16
CA ARG A 655 -16.20 -20.38 -0.96
C ARG A 655 -15.59 -19.77 -2.21
N VAL A 656 -14.44 -20.30 -2.62
CA VAL A 656 -13.78 -19.88 -3.85
C VAL A 656 -14.51 -20.51 -5.03
N ASP A 657 -15.07 -19.68 -5.92
CA ASP A 657 -15.95 -20.08 -7.03
C ASP A 657 -15.18 -20.39 -8.34
N GLU A 658 -13.85 -20.56 -8.31
CA GLU A 658 -13.00 -20.85 -9.49
C GLU A 658 -12.37 -22.25 -9.45
#